data_691b8e3e457c6e2f8f2ba286267d87f6
#
_entry.id   691b8e3e457c6e2f8f2ba286267d87f6
#
_cell.length_a   1.000
_cell.length_b   1.000
_cell.length_c   1.000
_cell.angle_alpha   90.00
_cell.angle_beta   90.00
_cell.angle_gamma   90.00
#
_symmetry.space_group_name_H-M   'P 1'
#
loop_
_entity.id
_entity.type
_entity.pdbx_description
1 polymer ?
#
loop_
_entity_poly.entity_id
_entity_poly.type
_entity_poly.pdbx_seq_one_letter_code
_entity_poly.pdbx_strand_id
1 'polypeptide(L)'
;MNVLKATKTTCYHCGEDCQDAIIWREEKAFCCTGCKTVYELISSCDLETYYELEQQPGISLRSELMDSYEWLEEDAMANELIDFQDETQTQIRFSLPQIHCSSCIWLLEHFDRLQPAVTYSRVDFPSKLLHLAYDHRQVDLKTLVGTLAQIGYPPEFHLQQSETPRISTIQKRLIKQLGIAGFCFGNIMLLSFPEYLGLEKGTYSVLFSALNLILGFIVLRYAAVDYFQSAYYSLMGGHANMDVPISIGILALTGQSIYQIFFLGAPGYIDSLAGLIFFLLIGKWFQQKSLDNISFDRTFESFFPLATCKITDTGDRYIPIQELRIGDRIRLKNKELIPADATLISPFAHLDYSFVSGESRPVEVEKGAKLFAGGRIIGGSIEAQIEKEVSNSYLTQLWARTQPTNMSSIQRISEQIGKYFTLIVIVIACIGLLSWWQTDVEKAIQVFTAVLIIACPCAIALNIPFTMGNARRILWKRGLITRSADTIFSLADIQHIVFDKTGTLTERNQFPLVWEGSALEVSNRSLVKSLTLQSQHPVSKSIAASISDSYTFPINHFHEKEGKGISGTVSGNEVQVGSYSFVSGEKGVKREGTWLKIEGEILGRWIHKTKPRKGIQELLPRMQKRFVLSLLSGDSHADESQWKDILGSSSAIVRFHQSPFDKLNMIERFQQSGEKVLMVGDGLNDAGALQQSDVGIAIAEDASYFAPACDGIVLGKQLLGLDQYLAYARGAAKLVSVGFLIAVLYNVIGLSFALRGALTPLVTAILMPLSSLSLIGFALVSTQLMAYLLPWGDKSH
;
A
#
# COMPACT_ATOMS: atom_id res chain seq x y z
N MET A 1 2.37 -11.17 -53.15
CA MET A 1 1.70 -11.85 -52.05
C MET A 1 1.79 -10.91 -50.86
N ASN A 2 0.72 -10.14 -50.64
CA ASN A 2 0.63 -9.22 -49.50
C ASN A 2 0.38 -10.02 -48.21
N VAL A 3 1.34 -9.94 -47.30
CA VAL A 3 1.13 -10.40 -45.92
C VAL A 3 0.20 -9.38 -45.25
N LEU A 4 -1.06 -9.76 -45.10
CA LEU A 4 -2.04 -9.02 -44.28
C LEU A 4 -1.52 -8.99 -42.84
N LYS A 5 -1.09 -7.79 -42.39
CA LYS A 5 -0.95 -7.51 -40.94
C LYS A 5 -2.32 -7.75 -40.31
N ALA A 6 -2.42 -8.73 -39.40
CA ALA A 6 -3.56 -8.90 -38.53
C ALA A 6 -3.66 -7.63 -37.66
N THR A 7 -4.62 -6.79 -37.96
CA THR A 7 -4.97 -5.63 -37.11
C THR A 7 -5.53 -6.19 -35.81
N LYS A 8 -4.81 -5.97 -34.70
CA LYS A 8 -5.30 -6.28 -33.35
C LYS A 8 -6.59 -5.48 -33.13
N THR A 9 -7.70 -6.17 -32.88
CA THR A 9 -8.98 -5.53 -32.58
C THR A 9 -9.05 -5.32 -31.08
N THR A 10 -9.11 -4.05 -30.65
CA THR A 10 -9.25 -3.67 -29.24
C THR A 10 -10.71 -3.46 -28.87
N CYS A 11 -11.06 -3.70 -27.60
CA CYS A 11 -12.40 -3.50 -27.09
C CYS A 11 -12.78 -2.02 -27.07
N TYR A 12 -13.93 -1.69 -27.62
CA TYR A 12 -14.40 -0.30 -27.66
C TYR A 12 -14.62 0.32 -26.28
N HIS A 13 -14.96 -0.50 -25.26
CA HIS A 13 -15.19 -0.02 -23.90
C HIS A 13 -13.91 0.10 -23.07
N CYS A 14 -13.14 -0.99 -22.91
CA CYS A 14 -12.00 -1.05 -21.96
C CYS A 14 -10.61 -1.03 -22.60
N GLY A 15 -10.51 -1.05 -23.92
CA GLY A 15 -9.23 -1.01 -24.65
C GLY A 15 -8.42 -2.31 -24.65
N GLU A 16 -8.87 -3.37 -23.94
CA GLU A 16 -8.16 -4.65 -23.96
C GLU A 16 -8.25 -5.36 -25.32
N ASP A 17 -7.22 -6.16 -25.63
CA ASP A 17 -7.21 -7.00 -26.84
C ASP A 17 -8.33 -8.04 -26.80
N CYS A 18 -9.19 -8.09 -27.84
CA CYS A 18 -10.23 -9.08 -28.01
C CYS A 18 -9.61 -10.40 -28.51
N GLN A 19 -9.05 -11.23 -27.59
CA GLN A 19 -8.26 -12.42 -28.01
C GLN A 19 -9.06 -13.67 -28.32
N ASP A 20 -10.22 -13.94 -27.64
CA ASP A 20 -10.87 -15.27 -27.72
C ASP A 20 -12.32 -15.28 -28.28
N ALA A 21 -13.05 -14.20 -28.19
CA ALA A 21 -14.40 -14.07 -28.77
C ALA A 21 -14.74 -12.60 -28.95
N ILE A 22 -14.64 -12.09 -30.18
CA ILE A 22 -15.05 -10.73 -30.47
C ILE A 22 -16.57 -10.66 -30.52
N ILE A 23 -17.17 -9.90 -29.62
CA ILE A 23 -18.61 -9.61 -29.61
C ILE A 23 -18.82 -8.31 -30.38
N TRP A 24 -19.52 -8.34 -31.50
CA TRP A 24 -19.80 -7.16 -32.30
C TRP A 24 -21.18 -6.57 -32.00
N ARG A 25 -21.28 -5.25 -31.95
CA ARG A 25 -22.52 -4.49 -31.99
C ARG A 25 -22.28 -3.15 -32.73
N GLU A 26 -23.10 -2.86 -33.74
CA GLU A 26 -23.06 -1.60 -34.48
C GLU A 26 -21.63 -1.18 -34.92
N GLU A 27 -20.88 -2.10 -35.51
CA GLU A 27 -19.46 -1.92 -35.93
C GLU A 27 -18.44 -1.76 -34.77
N LYS A 28 -18.86 -1.85 -33.49
CA LYS A 28 -18.01 -1.76 -32.31
C LYS A 28 -17.67 -3.15 -31.79
N ALA A 29 -16.39 -3.38 -31.46
CA ALA A 29 -15.89 -4.65 -30.94
C ALA A 29 -15.80 -4.64 -29.42
N PHE A 30 -16.19 -5.72 -28.73
CA PHE A 30 -16.13 -5.86 -27.27
C PHE A 30 -15.42 -7.16 -26.90
N CYS A 31 -14.60 -7.14 -25.85
CA CYS A 31 -13.82 -8.29 -25.38
C CYS A 31 -14.64 -9.31 -24.58
N CYS A 32 -15.80 -8.90 -24.02
CA CYS A 32 -16.69 -9.74 -23.22
C CYS A 32 -18.12 -9.20 -23.22
N THR A 33 -19.06 -10.04 -22.76
CA THR A 33 -20.47 -9.65 -22.60
C THR A 33 -20.65 -8.51 -21.62
N GLY A 34 -19.87 -8.46 -20.54
CA GLY A 34 -19.90 -7.37 -19.56
C GLY A 34 -19.62 -6.00 -20.19
N CYS A 35 -18.55 -5.86 -20.95
CA CYS A 35 -18.22 -4.60 -21.65
C CYS A 35 -19.30 -4.18 -22.65
N LYS A 36 -19.94 -5.17 -23.33
CA LYS A 36 -21.09 -4.90 -24.21
C LYS A 36 -22.29 -4.39 -23.43
N THR A 37 -22.63 -5.03 -22.31
CA THR A 37 -23.78 -4.63 -21.46
C THR A 37 -23.60 -3.24 -20.89
N VAL A 38 -22.40 -2.88 -20.45
CA VAL A 38 -22.12 -1.51 -19.97
C VAL A 38 -22.28 -0.49 -21.09
N TYR A 39 -21.77 -0.79 -22.27
CA TYR A 39 -21.97 0.07 -23.44
C TYR A 39 -23.46 0.28 -23.74
N GLU A 40 -24.26 -0.79 -23.72
CA GLU A 40 -25.71 -0.74 -23.95
C GLU A 40 -26.42 0.08 -22.86
N LEU A 41 -26.03 -0.08 -21.60
CA LEU A 41 -26.58 0.67 -20.48
C LEU A 41 -26.28 2.18 -20.62
N ILE A 42 -25.03 2.55 -20.88
CA ILE A 42 -24.59 3.95 -21.05
C ILE A 42 -25.30 4.59 -22.25
N SER A 43 -25.38 3.88 -23.39
CA SER A 43 -26.04 4.40 -24.60
C SER A 43 -27.57 4.50 -24.42
N SER A 44 -28.20 3.61 -23.66
CA SER A 44 -29.66 3.69 -23.42
C SER A 44 -30.07 4.86 -22.52
N CYS A 45 -29.13 5.47 -21.80
CA CYS A 45 -29.34 6.61 -20.89
C CYS A 45 -28.83 7.95 -21.46
N ASP A 46 -28.56 8.04 -22.77
CA ASP A 46 -28.01 9.23 -23.44
C ASP A 46 -26.69 9.74 -22.82
N LEU A 47 -25.83 8.81 -22.36
CA LEU A 47 -24.52 9.10 -21.73
C LEU A 47 -23.34 8.82 -22.68
N GLU A 48 -23.52 8.85 -23.99
CA GLU A 48 -22.49 8.54 -25.00
C GLU A 48 -21.29 9.50 -24.96
N THR A 49 -21.44 10.69 -24.41
CA THR A 49 -20.38 11.65 -24.15
C THR A 49 -19.23 11.04 -23.33
N TYR A 50 -19.50 9.99 -22.55
CA TYR A 50 -18.49 9.20 -21.82
C TYR A 50 -17.39 8.68 -22.76
N TYR A 51 -17.75 8.21 -23.97
CA TYR A 51 -16.81 7.70 -24.96
C TYR A 51 -16.24 8.79 -25.88
N GLU A 52 -16.84 10.01 -25.90
CA GLU A 52 -16.36 11.15 -26.66
C GLU A 52 -15.22 11.89 -25.93
N LEU A 53 -15.25 11.92 -24.60
CA LEU A 53 -14.26 12.60 -23.77
C LEU A 53 -12.89 11.92 -23.79
N GLU A 54 -12.86 10.61 -23.90
CA GLU A 54 -11.62 9.82 -23.92
C GLU A 54 -11.83 8.51 -24.70
N GLN A 55 -10.83 8.09 -25.46
CA GLN A 55 -10.91 6.81 -26.17
C GLN A 55 -10.76 5.65 -25.18
N GLN A 56 -11.73 4.73 -25.17
CA GLN A 56 -11.73 3.50 -24.36
C GLN A 56 -11.63 3.75 -22.82
N PRO A 57 -12.51 4.56 -22.24
CA PRO A 57 -12.42 4.97 -20.83
C PRO A 57 -12.86 3.90 -19.84
N GLY A 58 -13.46 2.80 -20.29
CA GLY A 58 -14.09 1.78 -19.45
C GLY A 58 -13.09 0.82 -18.80
N ILE A 59 -13.58 0.08 -17.79
CA ILE A 59 -12.85 -0.94 -17.05
C ILE A 59 -13.37 -2.32 -17.47
N SER A 60 -12.48 -3.30 -17.63
CA SER A 60 -12.85 -4.66 -18.02
C SER A 60 -13.63 -5.38 -16.91
N LEU A 61 -14.86 -5.84 -17.20
CA LEU A 61 -15.76 -6.51 -16.27
C LEU A 61 -15.65 -8.04 -16.39
N ARG A 62 -14.48 -8.61 -16.19
CA ARG A 62 -14.26 -10.06 -16.26
C ARG A 62 -14.69 -10.84 -15.00
N SER A 63 -15.29 -10.22 -13.96
CA SER A 63 -15.64 -10.90 -12.72
C SER A 63 -17.09 -10.74 -12.30
N GLU A 64 -17.67 -11.83 -11.81
CA GLU A 64 -19.01 -11.98 -11.23
C GLU A 64 -19.08 -11.28 -9.85
N LEU A 65 -19.41 -10.00 -9.83
CA LEU A 65 -19.40 -9.18 -8.60
C LEU A 65 -20.79 -9.00 -7.94
N MET A 66 -21.88 -9.49 -8.55
CA MET A 66 -23.23 -9.18 -8.08
C MET A 66 -23.67 -9.86 -6.77
N ASP A 67 -23.12 -11.05 -6.45
CA ASP A 67 -23.56 -11.80 -5.25
C ASP A 67 -22.86 -11.31 -3.95
N SER A 68 -21.95 -10.35 -4.04
CA SER A 68 -21.12 -9.93 -2.91
C SER A 68 -21.75 -8.84 -2.02
N TYR A 69 -22.89 -8.24 -2.39
CA TYR A 69 -23.49 -7.10 -1.69
C TYR A 69 -24.81 -7.42 -0.99
N GLU A 70 -25.16 -8.70 -0.76
CA GLU A 70 -26.39 -9.08 -0.04
C GLU A 70 -26.43 -8.57 1.40
N TRP A 71 -25.29 -8.37 2.03
CA TRP A 71 -25.17 -7.84 3.37
C TRP A 71 -25.65 -6.37 3.51
N LEU A 72 -25.80 -5.62 2.40
CA LEU A 72 -26.35 -4.25 2.40
C LEU A 72 -27.87 -4.22 2.56
N GLU A 73 -28.57 -5.36 2.51
CA GLU A 73 -30.02 -5.45 2.78
C GLU A 73 -30.34 -5.30 4.29
N GLU A 74 -29.35 -5.46 5.17
CA GLU A 74 -29.55 -5.29 6.59
C GLU A 74 -29.42 -3.83 7.01
N ASP A 75 -30.50 -3.24 7.56
CA ASP A 75 -30.58 -1.85 8.02
C ASP A 75 -29.43 -1.46 8.98
N ALA A 76 -28.98 -2.39 9.84
CA ALA A 76 -27.91 -2.14 10.77
C ALA A 76 -26.57 -1.89 10.08
N MET A 77 -26.29 -2.60 8.99
CA MET A 77 -25.05 -2.47 8.21
C MET A 77 -25.11 -1.26 7.27
N ALA A 78 -26.28 -1.03 6.64
CA ALA A 78 -26.49 0.13 5.80
C ALA A 78 -26.34 1.44 6.58
N ASN A 79 -26.87 1.50 7.83
CA ASN A 79 -26.81 2.67 8.69
C ASN A 79 -25.38 3.05 9.12
N GLU A 80 -24.43 2.11 9.21
CA GLU A 80 -23.04 2.42 9.50
C GLU A 80 -22.29 3.11 8.35
N LEU A 81 -22.79 2.96 7.12
CA LEU A 81 -22.22 3.56 5.93
C LEU A 81 -22.83 4.92 5.58
N ILE A 82 -23.98 5.27 6.17
CA ILE A 82 -24.74 6.48 5.88
C ILE A 82 -24.12 7.65 6.64
N ASP A 83 -23.77 8.73 5.94
CA ASP A 83 -23.25 9.96 6.54
C ASP A 83 -24.38 10.80 7.19
N PHE A 84 -25.51 10.85 6.51
CA PHE A 84 -26.69 11.60 6.95
C PHE A 84 -27.97 11.01 6.33
N GLN A 85 -29.05 10.92 7.11
CA GLN A 85 -30.37 10.51 6.64
C GLN A 85 -31.43 11.37 7.30
N ASP A 86 -32.38 11.87 6.49
CA ASP A 86 -33.63 12.50 6.93
C ASP A 86 -34.85 11.69 6.47
N GLU A 87 -36.07 12.25 6.55
CA GLU A 87 -37.31 11.53 6.20
C GLU A 87 -37.39 11.11 4.72
N THR A 88 -36.59 11.70 3.82
CA THR A 88 -36.70 11.52 2.36
C THR A 88 -35.37 11.27 1.68
N GLN A 89 -34.27 11.74 2.23
CA GLN A 89 -32.96 11.76 1.58
C GLN A 89 -31.90 11.12 2.43
N THR A 90 -31.06 10.32 1.81
CA THR A 90 -29.87 9.70 2.39
C THR A 90 -28.62 10.19 1.67
N GLN A 91 -27.60 10.60 2.44
CA GLN A 91 -26.28 10.96 1.92
C GLN A 91 -25.24 9.92 2.30
N ILE A 92 -24.42 9.53 1.32
CA ILE A 92 -23.41 8.52 1.48
C ILE A 92 -22.17 8.86 0.66
N ARG A 93 -21.00 8.38 1.12
CA ARG A 93 -19.73 8.52 0.40
C ARG A 93 -19.18 7.15 0.04
N PHE A 94 -18.86 6.97 -1.24
CA PHE A 94 -18.21 5.76 -1.73
C PHE A 94 -16.75 6.02 -2.10
N SER A 95 -15.86 5.15 -1.64
CA SER A 95 -14.49 5.12 -2.14
C SER A 95 -14.45 4.35 -3.46
N LEU A 96 -14.03 5.02 -4.53
CA LEU A 96 -13.93 4.48 -5.88
C LEU A 96 -12.51 4.63 -6.41
N PRO A 97 -11.56 3.73 -6.05
CA PRO A 97 -10.16 3.82 -6.48
C PRO A 97 -9.98 3.80 -8.00
N GLN A 98 -10.96 3.27 -8.72
CA GLN A 98 -10.98 3.11 -10.17
C GLN A 98 -11.10 4.44 -10.94
N ILE A 99 -11.49 5.53 -10.28
CA ILE A 99 -11.56 6.84 -10.93
C ILE A 99 -10.16 7.30 -11.33
N HIS A 100 -9.92 7.46 -12.66
CA HIS A 100 -8.58 7.80 -13.18
C HIS A 100 -8.60 8.87 -14.27
N CYS A 101 -9.75 9.18 -14.86
CA CYS A 101 -9.86 10.08 -16.01
C CYS A 101 -11.06 11.02 -15.90
N SER A 102 -11.11 12.01 -16.80
CA SER A 102 -12.22 12.99 -16.88
C SER A 102 -13.55 12.36 -17.26
N SER A 103 -13.52 11.33 -18.11
CA SER A 103 -14.73 10.56 -18.50
C SER A 103 -15.35 9.85 -17.30
N CYS A 104 -14.50 9.26 -16.43
CA CYS A 104 -14.96 8.63 -15.19
C CYS A 104 -15.70 9.63 -14.28
N ILE A 105 -15.13 10.83 -14.12
CA ILE A 105 -15.72 11.90 -13.32
C ILE A 105 -17.07 12.29 -13.93
N TRP A 106 -17.08 12.55 -15.24
CA TRP A 106 -18.28 12.97 -15.94
C TRP A 106 -19.41 11.94 -15.83
N LEU A 107 -19.13 10.65 -16.03
CA LEU A 107 -20.13 9.59 -15.91
C LEU A 107 -20.71 9.50 -14.49
N LEU A 108 -19.84 9.51 -13.47
CA LEU A 108 -20.26 9.40 -12.09
C LEU A 108 -20.99 10.67 -11.58
N GLU A 109 -20.66 11.84 -12.09
CA GLU A 109 -21.39 13.08 -11.76
C GLU A 109 -22.77 13.16 -12.44
N HIS A 110 -23.01 12.35 -13.50
CA HIS A 110 -24.31 12.20 -14.16
C HIS A 110 -24.98 10.86 -13.80
N PHE A 111 -24.72 10.35 -12.62
CA PHE A 111 -25.26 9.07 -12.14
C PHE A 111 -26.79 9.12 -11.93
N ASP A 112 -27.36 10.31 -11.77
CA ASP A 112 -28.79 10.58 -11.75
C ASP A 112 -29.52 10.08 -13.01
N ARG A 113 -28.86 10.07 -14.17
CA ARG A 113 -29.43 9.53 -15.42
C ARG A 113 -29.53 8.03 -15.43
N LEU A 114 -28.61 7.33 -14.74
CA LEU A 114 -28.63 5.88 -14.57
C LEU A 114 -29.56 5.43 -13.45
N GLN A 115 -29.69 6.24 -12.40
CA GLN A 115 -30.55 6.02 -11.23
C GLN A 115 -31.35 7.30 -10.89
N PRO A 116 -32.59 7.40 -11.37
CA PRO A 116 -33.43 8.62 -11.17
C PRO A 116 -33.69 8.99 -9.70
N ALA A 117 -33.54 8.03 -8.78
CA ALA A 117 -33.67 8.31 -7.34
C ALA A 117 -32.48 9.08 -6.74
N VAL A 118 -31.39 9.24 -7.50
CA VAL A 118 -30.21 10.01 -7.06
C VAL A 118 -30.49 11.51 -7.36
N THR A 119 -30.45 12.31 -6.31
CA THR A 119 -30.72 13.75 -6.38
C THR A 119 -29.43 14.58 -6.50
N TYR A 120 -28.29 14.01 -6.10
CA TYR A 120 -26.99 14.66 -6.14
C TYR A 120 -25.88 13.65 -6.30
N SER A 121 -24.96 13.92 -7.20
CA SER A 121 -23.76 13.10 -7.42
C SER A 121 -22.56 14.00 -7.72
N ARG A 122 -21.48 13.87 -6.95
CA ARG A 122 -20.25 14.64 -7.13
C ARG A 122 -19.01 13.84 -6.79
N VAL A 123 -18.02 13.92 -7.65
CA VAL A 123 -16.72 13.26 -7.48
C VAL A 123 -15.70 14.21 -6.87
N ASP A 124 -15.11 13.80 -5.75
CA ASP A 124 -13.87 14.40 -5.26
C ASP A 124 -12.69 13.60 -5.84
N PHE A 125 -12.14 14.07 -6.95
CA PHE A 125 -11.09 13.36 -7.69
C PHE A 125 -9.79 13.16 -6.89
N PRO A 126 -9.27 14.15 -6.13
CA PRO A 126 -8.07 13.95 -5.30
C PRO A 126 -8.20 12.83 -4.28
N SER A 127 -9.34 12.71 -3.62
CA SER A 127 -9.62 11.68 -2.61
C SER A 127 -10.26 10.41 -3.18
N LYS A 128 -10.65 10.42 -4.47
CA LYS A 128 -11.37 9.34 -5.16
C LYS A 128 -12.68 8.95 -4.45
N LEU A 129 -13.34 9.91 -3.88
CA LEU A 129 -14.64 9.76 -3.22
C LEU A 129 -15.77 10.21 -4.14
N LEU A 130 -16.83 9.42 -4.19
CA LEU A 130 -18.10 9.78 -4.79
C LEU A 130 -19.09 10.13 -3.67
N HIS A 131 -19.55 11.38 -3.66
CA HIS A 131 -20.59 11.85 -2.76
C HIS A 131 -21.94 11.70 -3.45
N LEU A 132 -22.83 10.88 -2.89
CA LEU A 132 -24.17 10.66 -3.40
C LEU A 132 -25.23 11.08 -2.37
N ALA A 133 -26.31 11.70 -2.90
CA ALA A 133 -27.55 11.88 -2.16
C ALA A 133 -28.71 11.24 -2.97
N TYR A 134 -29.54 10.42 -2.33
CA TYR A 134 -30.61 9.69 -2.99
C TYR A 134 -31.87 9.58 -2.11
N ASP A 135 -33.01 9.37 -2.72
CA ASP A 135 -34.27 9.09 -2.03
C ASP A 135 -34.35 7.60 -1.70
N HIS A 136 -34.14 7.27 -0.42
CA HIS A 136 -34.11 5.89 0.08
C HIS A 136 -35.50 5.19 0.05
N ARG A 137 -36.55 5.90 -0.22
CA ARG A 137 -37.89 5.33 -0.42
C ARG A 137 -38.09 4.79 -1.84
N GLN A 138 -37.29 5.25 -2.80
CA GLN A 138 -37.35 4.83 -4.20
C GLN A 138 -36.31 3.79 -4.57
N VAL A 139 -35.16 3.82 -3.94
CA VAL A 139 -34.05 2.88 -4.20
C VAL A 139 -33.33 2.52 -2.91
N ASP A 140 -33.02 1.23 -2.76
CA ASP A 140 -32.20 0.70 -1.67
C ASP A 140 -30.69 0.85 -1.96
N LEU A 141 -29.90 0.84 -0.91
CA LEU A 141 -28.42 0.98 -0.98
C LEU A 141 -27.80 -0.14 -1.82
N LYS A 142 -28.30 -1.38 -1.72
CA LYS A 142 -27.83 -2.53 -2.48
C LYS A 142 -27.98 -2.31 -4.00
N THR A 143 -29.13 -1.85 -4.45
CA THR A 143 -29.38 -1.56 -5.88
C THR A 143 -28.45 -0.46 -6.38
N LEU A 144 -28.21 0.56 -5.57
CA LEU A 144 -27.34 1.69 -5.91
C LEU A 144 -25.89 1.23 -6.08
N VAL A 145 -25.38 0.43 -5.15
CA VAL A 145 -24.06 -0.18 -5.20
C VAL A 145 -23.94 -1.16 -6.36
N GLY A 146 -24.99 -1.95 -6.59
CA GLY A 146 -25.07 -2.87 -7.74
C GLY A 146 -24.94 -2.16 -9.07
N THR A 147 -25.60 -1.00 -9.23
CA THR A 147 -25.51 -0.19 -10.45
C THR A 147 -24.09 0.39 -10.64
N LEU A 148 -23.46 0.88 -9.56
CA LEU A 148 -22.06 1.35 -9.61
C LEU A 148 -21.11 0.22 -10.02
N ALA A 149 -21.27 -0.97 -9.46
CA ALA A 149 -20.47 -2.14 -9.81
C ALA A 149 -20.70 -2.59 -11.27
N GLN A 150 -21.96 -2.53 -11.76
CA GLN A 150 -22.29 -2.86 -13.15
C GLN A 150 -21.62 -1.95 -14.17
N ILE A 151 -21.49 -0.66 -13.88
CA ILE A 151 -20.80 0.28 -14.78
C ILE A 151 -19.27 0.26 -14.60
N GLY A 152 -18.71 -0.67 -13.79
CA GLY A 152 -17.28 -0.85 -13.61
C GLY A 152 -16.65 -0.07 -12.45
N TYR A 153 -17.47 0.50 -11.56
CA TYR A 153 -17.00 1.26 -10.38
C TYR A 153 -17.49 0.60 -9.07
N PRO A 154 -17.06 -0.65 -8.76
CA PRO A 154 -17.43 -1.29 -7.50
C PRO A 154 -16.88 -0.47 -6.34
N PRO A 155 -17.75 -0.04 -5.38
CA PRO A 155 -17.30 0.68 -4.22
C PRO A 155 -16.44 -0.16 -3.29
N GLU A 156 -15.37 0.42 -2.75
CA GLU A 156 -14.67 -0.13 -1.61
C GLU A 156 -15.32 0.39 -0.33
N PHE A 157 -15.81 -0.52 0.50
CA PHE A 157 -16.39 -0.19 1.79
C PHE A 157 -15.31 -0.31 2.87
N HIS A 158 -15.14 0.77 3.62
CA HIS A 158 -14.41 0.76 4.87
C HIS A 158 -15.41 0.97 5.98
N LEU A 159 -15.67 0.00 6.82
CA LEU A 159 -16.41 0.24 8.06
C LEU A 159 -15.59 1.26 8.85
N GLN A 160 -16.08 2.47 8.83
CA GLN A 160 -15.50 3.53 9.62
C GLN A 160 -15.70 3.13 11.09
N GLN A 161 -14.63 2.70 11.75
CA GLN A 161 -14.47 3.27 13.08
C GLN A 161 -14.51 4.77 12.85
N SER A 162 -15.55 5.42 13.30
CA SER A 162 -15.94 6.83 13.15
C SER A 162 -14.75 7.82 13.13
N GLU A 163 -13.90 7.70 12.14
CA GLU A 163 -12.99 8.70 11.69
C GLU A 163 -13.59 9.31 10.41
N THR A 164 -14.66 10.15 10.58
CA THR A 164 -14.67 11.40 9.83
C THR A 164 -13.21 11.81 9.68
N PRO A 165 -12.75 12.45 8.57
CA PRO A 165 -11.50 13.17 8.63
C PRO A 165 -11.69 14.16 9.78
N ARG A 166 -11.53 13.66 10.97
CA ARG A 166 -11.37 14.46 12.17
C ARG A 166 -10.13 15.21 11.79
N ILE A 167 -10.31 16.45 11.29
CA ILE A 167 -9.30 17.45 11.54
C ILE A 167 -8.88 17.10 12.94
N SER A 168 -7.74 16.44 13.06
CA SER A 168 -7.42 15.68 14.27
C SER A 168 -7.63 16.66 15.40
N THR A 169 -8.10 16.23 16.56
CA THR A 169 -8.34 17.15 17.68
C THR A 169 -7.12 18.02 17.90
N ILE A 170 -5.95 17.50 17.53
CA ILE A 170 -4.65 18.16 17.46
C ILE A 170 -4.63 19.27 16.39
N GLN A 171 -5.13 19.03 15.19
CA GLN A 171 -5.18 20.05 14.11
C GLN A 171 -6.15 21.18 14.46
N LYS A 172 -7.33 20.88 15.01
CA LYS A 172 -8.28 21.91 15.48
C LYS A 172 -7.66 22.76 16.58
N ARG A 173 -6.92 22.14 17.52
CA ARG A 173 -6.21 22.84 18.58
C ARG A 173 -5.10 23.73 18.01
N LEU A 174 -4.29 23.24 17.09
CA LEU A 174 -3.21 23.98 16.45
C LEU A 174 -3.71 25.19 15.65
N ILE A 175 -4.77 25.04 14.85
CA ILE A 175 -5.42 26.16 14.13
C ILE A 175 -5.94 27.21 15.09
N LYS A 176 -6.54 26.80 16.21
CA LYS A 176 -7.02 27.72 17.24
C LYS A 176 -5.88 28.49 17.91
N GLN A 177 -4.78 27.82 18.24
CA GLN A 177 -3.57 28.43 18.79
C GLN A 177 -2.95 29.41 17.78
N LEU A 178 -2.87 29.03 16.50
CA LEU A 178 -2.36 29.89 15.43
C LEU A 178 -3.21 31.16 15.24
N GLY A 179 -4.54 31.01 15.29
CA GLY A 179 -5.46 32.16 15.23
C GLY A 179 -5.28 33.14 16.39
N ILE A 180 -5.16 32.63 17.63
CA ILE A 180 -4.93 33.45 18.82
C ILE A 180 -3.56 34.14 18.74
N ALA A 181 -2.50 33.38 18.42
CA ALA A 181 -1.15 33.93 18.30
C ALA A 181 -1.06 35.00 17.21
N GLY A 182 -1.66 34.77 16.04
CA GLY A 182 -1.66 35.71 14.92
C GLY A 182 -2.42 36.99 15.22
N PHE A 183 -3.59 36.89 15.87
CA PHE A 183 -4.37 38.04 16.30
C PHE A 183 -3.59 38.88 17.33
N CYS A 184 -3.03 38.23 18.35
CA CYS A 184 -2.26 38.94 19.37
C CYS A 184 -0.97 39.56 18.79
N PHE A 185 -0.22 38.82 17.99
CA PHE A 185 1.00 39.31 17.33
C PHE A 185 0.73 40.55 16.45
N GLY A 186 -0.31 40.48 15.59
CA GLY A 186 -0.70 41.59 14.73
C GLY A 186 -1.04 42.87 15.53
N ASN A 187 -1.80 42.73 16.64
CA ASN A 187 -2.13 43.86 17.49
C ASN A 187 -0.92 44.39 18.29
N ILE A 188 -0.05 43.50 18.82
CA ILE A 188 1.18 43.90 19.48
C ILE A 188 2.09 44.69 18.54
N MET A 189 2.28 44.21 17.30
CA MET A 189 3.06 44.93 16.29
C MET A 189 2.48 46.30 15.97
N LEU A 190 1.16 46.44 15.88
CA LEU A 190 0.50 47.70 15.65
C LEU A 190 0.74 48.67 16.83
N LEU A 191 0.66 48.20 18.08
CA LEU A 191 0.88 49.02 19.27
C LEU A 191 2.35 49.39 19.47
N SER A 192 3.29 48.55 18.97
CA SER A 192 4.75 48.80 19.03
C SER A 192 5.26 49.67 17.86
N PHE A 193 4.44 49.84 16.79
CA PHE A 193 4.86 50.57 15.59
C PHE A 193 5.31 52.01 15.81
N PRO A 194 4.68 52.85 16.69
CA PRO A 194 5.15 54.17 17.00
C PRO A 194 6.58 54.23 17.56
N GLU A 195 6.98 53.20 18.32
CA GLU A 195 8.33 53.11 18.91
C GLU A 195 9.39 52.87 17.84
N TYR A 196 9.11 52.07 16.83
CA TYR A 196 9.99 51.84 15.67
C TYR A 196 10.20 53.07 14.80
N LEU A 197 9.23 54.01 14.80
CA LEU A 197 9.34 55.28 14.11
C LEU A 197 10.07 56.34 14.92
N GLY A 198 10.55 56.02 16.15
CA GLY A 198 11.27 56.98 16.98
C GLY A 198 10.44 58.11 17.58
N LEU A 199 9.09 57.91 17.64
CA LEU A 199 8.20 58.87 18.29
C LEU A 199 8.47 58.88 19.79
N GLU A 200 8.72 60.09 20.36
CA GLU A 200 9.03 60.28 21.78
C GLU A 200 7.92 59.67 22.67
N LYS A 201 8.34 59.23 23.89
CA LYS A 201 7.45 58.59 24.88
C LYS A 201 6.32 59.58 25.28
N GLY A 202 5.20 59.48 24.61
CA GLY A 202 3.96 60.21 24.91
C GLY A 202 3.22 59.59 26.10
N THR A 203 2.18 60.30 26.58
CA THR A 203 1.31 59.89 27.72
C THR A 203 0.71 58.48 27.54
N TYR A 204 0.63 57.95 26.29
CA TYR A 204 0.04 56.65 25.94
C TYR A 204 1.05 55.49 25.98
N SER A 205 2.34 55.68 26.17
CA SER A 205 3.33 54.62 26.15
C SER A 205 3.08 53.57 27.24
N VAL A 206 2.69 54.01 28.44
CA VAL A 206 2.36 53.09 29.57
C VAL A 206 1.13 52.25 29.24
N LEU A 207 0.10 52.85 28.60
CA LEU A 207 -1.11 52.11 28.18
C LEU A 207 -0.76 51.06 27.12
N PHE A 208 0.07 51.41 26.13
CA PHE A 208 0.49 50.47 25.08
C PHE A 208 1.33 49.33 25.64
N SER A 209 2.25 49.61 26.53
CA SER A 209 3.03 48.58 27.21
C SER A 209 2.15 47.64 28.05
N ALA A 210 1.17 48.17 28.76
CA ALA A 210 0.20 47.38 29.54
C ALA A 210 -0.67 46.47 28.62
N LEU A 211 -1.17 46.99 27.47
CA LEU A 211 -1.92 46.21 26.49
C LEU A 211 -1.05 45.13 25.87
N ASN A 212 0.20 45.44 25.51
CA ASN A 212 1.18 44.47 24.98
C ASN A 212 1.44 43.34 25.99
N LEU A 213 1.59 43.65 27.30
CA LEU A 213 1.74 42.64 28.35
C LEU A 213 0.51 41.71 28.45
N ILE A 214 -0.71 42.26 28.40
CA ILE A 214 -1.95 41.48 28.43
C ILE A 214 -2.01 40.54 27.22
N LEU A 215 -1.77 41.06 26.01
CA LEU A 215 -1.76 40.24 24.79
C LEU A 215 -0.65 39.19 24.80
N GLY A 216 0.55 39.53 25.29
CA GLY A 216 1.66 38.60 25.48
C GLY A 216 1.33 37.47 26.46
N PHE A 217 0.64 37.81 27.57
CA PHE A 217 0.18 36.79 28.53
C PHE A 217 -0.84 35.83 27.89
N ILE A 218 -1.74 36.34 27.05
CA ILE A 218 -2.70 35.48 26.30
C ILE A 218 -1.94 34.54 25.38
N VAL A 219 -0.93 35.01 24.65
CA VAL A 219 -0.09 34.16 23.77
C VAL A 219 0.61 33.07 24.58
N LEU A 220 1.23 33.42 25.71
CA LEU A 220 1.90 32.46 26.59
C LEU A 220 0.94 31.39 27.14
N ARG A 221 -0.26 31.82 27.61
CA ARG A 221 -1.24 30.94 28.27
C ARG A 221 -1.95 29.97 27.32
N TYR A 222 -2.16 30.38 26.06
CA TYR A 222 -2.94 29.61 25.11
C TYR A 222 -2.11 29.06 23.93
N ALA A 223 -1.15 29.80 23.44
CA ALA A 223 -0.40 29.43 22.24
C ALA A 223 0.92 28.69 22.56
N ALA A 224 1.61 29.07 23.68
CA ALA A 224 2.89 28.47 24.04
C ALA A 224 2.79 27.26 24.99
N VAL A 225 1.61 26.98 25.54
CA VAL A 225 1.41 25.95 26.57
C VAL A 225 1.93 24.57 26.15
N ASP A 226 1.75 24.18 24.88
CA ASP A 226 2.18 22.88 24.39
C ASP A 226 3.69 22.70 24.44
N TYR A 227 4.47 23.76 24.20
CA TYR A 227 5.94 23.75 24.29
C TYR A 227 6.39 23.50 25.73
N PHE A 228 5.77 24.16 26.69
CA PHE A 228 6.09 23.97 28.09
C PHE A 228 5.70 22.61 28.63
N GLN A 229 4.52 22.10 28.25
CA GLN A 229 4.07 20.77 28.65
C GLN A 229 4.99 19.69 28.07
N SER A 230 5.31 19.77 26.78
CA SER A 230 6.20 18.84 26.11
C SER A 230 7.61 18.86 26.73
N ALA A 231 8.17 20.02 26.99
CA ALA A 231 9.46 20.17 27.66
C ALA A 231 9.46 19.58 29.07
N TYR A 232 8.41 19.86 29.86
CA TYR A 232 8.28 19.35 31.22
C TYR A 232 8.23 17.82 31.27
N TYR A 233 7.35 17.19 30.48
CA TYR A 233 7.24 15.73 30.45
C TYR A 233 8.50 15.05 29.93
N SER A 234 9.17 15.65 28.97
CA SER A 234 10.43 15.14 28.43
C SER A 234 11.55 15.16 29.48
N LEU A 235 11.69 16.24 30.23
CA LEU A 235 12.66 16.35 31.32
C LEU A 235 12.37 15.38 32.47
N MET A 236 11.09 15.19 32.83
CA MET A 236 10.70 14.19 33.83
C MET A 236 11.02 12.75 33.36
N GLY A 237 10.93 12.48 32.06
CA GLY A 237 11.32 11.21 31.43
C GLY A 237 12.84 11.01 31.31
N GLY A 238 13.67 11.95 31.80
CA GLY A 238 15.13 11.87 31.79
C GLY A 238 15.78 12.13 30.43
N HIS A 239 15.03 12.73 29.48
CA HIS A 239 15.57 13.12 28.14
C HIS A 239 15.15 14.54 27.81
N ALA A 240 15.98 15.24 27.05
CA ALA A 240 15.67 16.56 26.56
C ALA A 240 15.19 16.46 25.09
N ASN A 241 13.95 16.88 24.83
CA ASN A 241 13.40 16.99 23.49
C ASN A 241 13.66 18.38 22.86
N MET A 242 13.18 18.57 21.64
CA MET A 242 13.37 19.81 20.88
C MET A 242 12.61 21.01 21.47
N ASP A 243 11.59 20.77 22.31
CA ASP A 243 10.79 21.83 22.90
C ASP A 243 11.46 22.44 24.15
N VAL A 244 12.50 21.77 24.72
CA VAL A 244 13.24 22.27 25.90
C VAL A 244 13.99 23.58 25.59
N PRO A 245 14.88 23.67 24.56
CA PRO A 245 15.54 24.92 24.21
C PRO A 245 14.55 26.03 23.83
N ILE A 246 13.47 25.72 23.13
CA ILE A 246 12.43 26.69 22.74
C ILE A 246 11.76 27.24 24.00
N SER A 247 11.39 26.39 24.95
CA SER A 247 10.77 26.80 26.21
C SER A 247 11.68 27.68 27.05
N ILE A 248 12.99 27.37 27.12
CA ILE A 248 13.97 28.21 27.79
C ILE A 248 14.09 29.56 27.10
N GLY A 249 14.12 29.61 25.76
CA GLY A 249 14.15 30.85 24.99
C GLY A 249 12.92 31.72 25.20
N ILE A 250 11.73 31.14 25.24
CA ILE A 250 10.45 31.82 25.55
C ILE A 250 10.53 32.43 26.99
N LEU A 251 11.00 31.65 27.98
CA LEU A 251 11.14 32.12 29.34
C LEU A 251 12.18 33.25 29.46
N ALA A 252 13.30 33.15 28.78
CA ALA A 252 14.34 34.20 28.78
C ALA A 252 13.82 35.51 28.19
N LEU A 253 13.12 35.45 27.02
CA LEU A 253 12.51 36.66 26.43
C LEU A 253 11.42 37.24 27.32
N THR A 254 10.60 36.39 27.94
CA THR A 254 9.55 36.83 28.87
C THR A 254 10.18 37.54 30.08
N GLY A 255 11.17 36.93 30.71
CA GLY A 255 11.88 37.51 31.85
C GLY A 255 12.57 38.83 31.52
N GLN A 256 13.26 38.91 30.36
CA GLN A 256 13.86 40.15 29.88
C GLN A 256 12.82 41.25 29.63
N SER A 257 11.69 40.92 29.03
CA SER A 257 10.61 41.86 28.75
C SER A 257 10.01 42.42 30.06
N ILE A 258 9.75 41.54 31.04
CA ILE A 258 9.28 41.96 32.36
C ILE A 258 10.31 42.89 33.04
N TYR A 259 11.58 42.52 33.03
CA TYR A 259 12.65 43.34 33.61
C TYR A 259 12.73 44.73 32.96
N GLN A 260 12.69 44.81 31.62
CA GLN A 260 12.76 46.09 30.90
C GLN A 260 11.53 46.96 31.18
N ILE A 261 10.34 46.42 31.18
CA ILE A 261 9.07 47.17 31.36
C ILE A 261 8.98 47.71 32.81
N PHE A 262 9.26 46.89 33.83
CA PHE A 262 9.03 47.26 35.23
C PHE A 262 10.22 48.00 35.87
N PHE A 263 11.47 47.72 35.46
CA PHE A 263 12.64 48.28 36.12
C PHE A 263 13.33 49.35 35.28
N LEU A 264 13.29 49.26 33.95
CA LEU A 264 13.96 50.23 33.07
C LEU A 264 12.99 51.19 32.38
N GLY A 265 11.67 50.93 32.48
CA GLY A 265 10.64 51.73 31.80
C GLY A 265 10.78 51.70 30.26
N ALA A 266 11.34 50.61 29.74
CA ALA A 266 11.53 50.36 28.31
C ALA A 266 10.39 49.49 27.76
N PRO A 267 10.13 49.46 26.46
CA PRO A 267 8.97 48.76 25.88
C PRO A 267 9.01 47.23 26.00
N GLY A 268 10.17 46.64 26.27
CA GLY A 268 10.33 45.19 26.32
C GLY A 268 10.34 44.52 24.93
N TYR A 269 10.39 43.19 24.91
CA TYR A 269 10.46 42.36 23.68
C TYR A 269 9.18 41.50 23.48
N ILE A 270 8.02 42.02 23.86
CA ILE A 270 6.74 41.30 23.79
C ILE A 270 6.35 41.04 22.33
N ASP A 271 6.66 41.93 21.42
CA ASP A 271 6.51 41.77 19.97
C ASP A 271 7.33 40.63 19.41
N SER A 272 8.62 40.56 19.79
CA SER A 272 9.54 39.49 19.42
C SER A 272 9.11 38.16 20.01
N LEU A 273 8.61 38.14 21.27
CA LEU A 273 8.05 36.95 21.91
C LEU A 273 6.79 36.43 21.19
N ALA A 274 5.83 37.30 20.89
CA ALA A 274 4.61 36.94 20.20
C ALA A 274 4.90 36.48 18.76
N GLY A 275 5.80 37.18 18.06
CA GLY A 275 6.29 36.80 16.74
C GLY A 275 6.97 35.44 16.72
N LEU A 276 7.85 35.16 17.69
CA LEU A 276 8.50 33.86 17.85
C LEU A 276 7.46 32.73 17.92
N ILE A 277 6.51 32.86 18.86
CA ILE A 277 5.50 31.80 19.08
C ILE A 277 4.62 31.65 17.84
N PHE A 278 4.22 32.74 17.19
CA PHE A 278 3.42 32.71 15.97
C PHE A 278 4.14 32.01 14.82
N PHE A 279 5.40 32.34 14.52
CA PHE A 279 6.16 31.69 13.45
C PHE A 279 6.50 30.22 13.77
N LEU A 280 6.73 29.88 15.03
CA LEU A 280 6.89 28.48 15.45
C LEU A 280 5.61 27.66 15.18
N LEU A 281 4.43 28.21 15.48
CA LEU A 281 3.15 27.57 15.21
C LEU A 281 2.86 27.45 13.71
N ILE A 282 3.20 28.45 12.90
CA ILE A 282 3.11 28.35 11.43
C ILE A 282 3.99 27.21 10.93
N GLY A 283 5.23 27.13 11.39
CA GLY A 283 6.15 26.05 11.05
C GLY A 283 5.57 24.67 11.38
N LYS A 284 5.05 24.52 12.61
CA LYS A 284 4.42 23.27 13.08
C LYS A 284 3.18 22.89 12.27
N TRP A 285 2.32 23.87 11.95
CA TRP A 285 1.15 23.64 11.12
C TRP A 285 1.52 23.21 9.70
N PHE A 286 2.49 23.87 9.08
CA PHE A 286 2.95 23.51 7.74
C PHE A 286 3.58 22.12 7.69
N GLN A 287 4.39 21.77 8.70
CA GLN A 287 4.99 20.45 8.84
C GLN A 287 3.92 19.37 8.94
N GLN A 288 2.93 19.57 9.81
CA GLN A 288 1.85 18.60 10.01
C GLN A 288 1.01 18.43 8.75
N LYS A 289 0.59 19.53 8.12
CA LYS A 289 -0.16 19.47 6.85
C LYS A 289 0.61 18.77 5.73
N SER A 290 1.92 18.97 5.67
CA SER A 290 2.76 18.32 4.67
C SER A 290 2.94 16.84 4.96
N LEU A 291 3.06 16.43 6.23
CA LEU A 291 3.09 15.03 6.64
C LEU A 291 1.77 14.31 6.33
N ASP A 292 0.63 14.95 6.61
CA ASP A 292 -0.70 14.39 6.32
C ASP A 292 -0.89 14.11 4.81
N ASN A 293 -0.34 14.97 3.95
CA ASN A 293 -0.37 14.77 2.50
C ASN A 293 0.55 13.63 2.00
N ILE A 294 1.53 13.22 2.80
CA ILE A 294 2.48 12.14 2.46
C ILE A 294 2.07 10.82 3.11
N SER A 295 1.38 10.85 4.26
CA SER A 295 0.83 9.68 4.94
C SER A 295 -0.42 9.18 4.20
N PHE A 296 -0.20 8.49 3.09
CA PHE A 296 -1.24 7.77 2.37
C PHE A 296 -1.32 6.36 2.96
N ASP A 297 -2.01 6.22 4.08
CA ASP A 297 -2.28 4.94 4.70
C ASP A 297 -3.53 4.31 4.07
N ARG A 298 -3.33 3.43 3.09
CA ARG A 298 -4.24 2.30 2.93
C ARG A 298 -3.88 1.30 4.02
N THR A 299 -4.68 1.25 5.04
CA THR A 299 -4.60 0.23 6.09
C THR A 299 -4.93 -1.13 5.46
N PHE A 300 -4.15 -2.16 5.78
CA PHE A 300 -4.34 -3.56 5.34
C PHE A 300 -5.68 -4.15 5.79
N GLU A 301 -6.39 -3.49 6.67
CA GLU A 301 -7.74 -3.82 7.14
C GLU A 301 -8.80 -3.85 6.02
N SER A 302 -8.55 -3.19 4.89
CA SER A 302 -9.45 -3.14 3.74
C SER A 302 -9.58 -4.47 2.96
N PHE A 303 -8.80 -5.49 3.30
CA PHE A 303 -8.84 -6.80 2.62
C PHE A 303 -9.60 -7.88 3.38
N PHE A 304 -10.08 -7.61 4.61
CA PHE A 304 -10.95 -8.53 5.34
C PHE A 304 -12.41 -8.40 4.90
N PRO A 305 -13.18 -9.49 4.96
CA PRO A 305 -14.63 -9.37 4.80
C PRO A 305 -15.17 -8.44 5.88
N LEU A 306 -16.02 -7.49 5.48
CA LEU A 306 -16.60 -6.51 6.39
C LEU A 306 -17.70 -7.12 7.26
N ALA A 307 -18.41 -8.11 6.72
CA ALA A 307 -19.52 -8.78 7.34
C ALA A 307 -19.48 -10.29 7.10
N THR A 308 -20.11 -11.05 7.95
CA THR A 308 -20.33 -12.49 7.80
C THR A 308 -21.75 -12.86 8.18
N CYS A 309 -22.25 -13.95 7.58
CA CYS A 309 -23.60 -14.44 7.83
C CYS A 309 -23.63 -15.28 9.13
N LYS A 310 -24.20 -14.74 10.20
CA LYS A 310 -24.43 -15.44 11.47
C LYS A 310 -25.77 -16.17 11.42
N ILE A 311 -25.77 -17.44 11.82
CA ILE A 311 -26.97 -18.28 11.93
C ILE A 311 -27.55 -18.05 13.32
N THR A 312 -28.79 -17.54 13.37
CA THR A 312 -29.55 -17.34 14.62
C THR A 312 -30.82 -18.18 14.62
N ASP A 313 -31.43 -18.36 15.79
CA ASP A 313 -32.72 -19.09 15.91
C ASP A 313 -33.86 -18.41 15.13
N THR A 314 -33.72 -17.13 14.81
CA THR A 314 -34.71 -16.33 14.07
C THR A 314 -34.41 -16.28 12.55
N GLY A 315 -33.30 -16.86 12.09
CA GLY A 315 -32.86 -16.87 10.69
C GLY A 315 -31.41 -16.43 10.52
N ASP A 316 -30.97 -16.43 9.29
CA ASP A 316 -29.63 -16.00 8.90
C ASP A 316 -29.56 -14.47 8.90
N ARG A 317 -28.52 -13.90 9.54
CA ARG A 317 -28.31 -12.46 9.63
C ARG A 317 -26.86 -12.10 9.36
N TYR A 318 -26.62 -11.10 8.51
CA TYR A 318 -25.29 -10.54 8.33
C TYR A 318 -24.93 -9.61 9.51
N ILE A 319 -23.75 -9.81 10.09
CA ILE A 319 -23.21 -8.97 11.15
C ILE A 319 -21.78 -8.54 10.80
N PRO A 320 -21.31 -7.37 11.31
CA PRO A 320 -19.91 -6.98 11.23
C PRO A 320 -19.02 -8.06 11.83
N ILE A 321 -17.87 -8.36 11.22
CA ILE A 321 -16.97 -9.38 11.76
C ILE A 321 -16.45 -9.04 13.16
N GLN A 322 -16.42 -7.77 13.54
CA GLN A 322 -16.01 -7.30 14.87
C GLN A 322 -17.00 -7.68 15.98
N GLU A 323 -18.25 -7.93 15.62
CA GLU A 323 -19.30 -8.39 16.56
C GLU A 323 -19.34 -9.90 16.74
N LEU A 324 -18.55 -10.65 15.99
CA LEU A 324 -18.44 -12.10 16.13
C LEU A 324 -17.89 -12.47 17.51
N ARG A 325 -18.57 -13.41 18.16
CA ARG A 325 -18.19 -13.95 19.47
C ARG A 325 -17.85 -15.43 19.38
N ILE A 326 -17.03 -15.90 20.30
CA ILE A 326 -16.73 -17.32 20.45
C ILE A 326 -18.02 -18.11 20.67
N GLY A 327 -18.22 -19.18 19.90
CA GLY A 327 -19.40 -20.01 19.92
C GLY A 327 -20.46 -19.65 18.86
N ASP A 328 -20.35 -18.51 18.18
CA ASP A 328 -21.26 -18.12 17.11
C ASP A 328 -21.17 -19.08 15.94
N ARG A 329 -22.34 -19.42 15.36
CA ARG A 329 -22.42 -20.21 14.14
C ARG A 329 -22.54 -19.28 12.96
N ILE A 330 -21.69 -19.50 11.95
CA ILE A 330 -21.63 -18.71 10.72
C ILE A 330 -21.88 -19.59 9.51
N ARG A 331 -22.46 -19.00 8.46
CA ARG A 331 -22.58 -19.61 7.12
C ARG A 331 -21.66 -18.87 6.17
N LEU A 332 -20.79 -19.61 5.50
CA LEU A 332 -19.84 -19.10 4.52
C LEU A 332 -20.18 -19.64 3.15
N LYS A 333 -20.27 -18.75 2.16
CA LYS A 333 -20.58 -19.07 0.76
C LYS A 333 -19.30 -19.34 -0.04
N ASN A 334 -19.48 -19.84 -1.27
CA ASN A 334 -18.36 -20.03 -2.21
C ASN A 334 -17.57 -18.74 -2.42
N LYS A 335 -16.24 -18.85 -2.39
CA LYS A 335 -15.27 -17.75 -2.51
C LYS A 335 -15.21 -16.79 -1.31
N GLU A 336 -16.05 -16.90 -0.29
CA GLU A 336 -15.95 -16.12 0.94
C GLU A 336 -14.72 -16.53 1.76
N LEU A 337 -14.16 -15.57 2.49
CA LEU A 337 -13.04 -15.78 3.41
C LEU A 337 -13.54 -16.12 4.79
N ILE A 338 -12.88 -17.04 5.47
CA ILE A 338 -13.12 -17.38 6.87
C ILE A 338 -12.68 -16.18 7.73
N PRO A 339 -13.61 -15.52 8.47
CA PRO A 339 -13.31 -14.27 9.17
C PRO A 339 -12.48 -14.46 10.45
N ALA A 340 -12.61 -15.60 11.11
CA ALA A 340 -11.90 -15.95 12.34
C ALA A 340 -11.68 -17.46 12.44
N ASP A 341 -10.77 -17.91 13.32
CA ASP A 341 -10.55 -19.34 13.53
C ASP A 341 -11.84 -20.01 14.01
N ALA A 342 -12.24 -21.07 13.34
CA ALA A 342 -13.52 -21.75 13.53
C ALA A 342 -13.40 -23.27 13.42
N THR A 343 -14.45 -23.99 13.80
CA THR A 343 -14.56 -25.45 13.62
C THR A 343 -15.66 -25.74 12.62
N LEU A 344 -15.38 -26.62 11.65
CA LEU A 344 -16.33 -27.03 10.61
C LEU A 344 -17.51 -27.82 11.21
N ILE A 345 -18.74 -27.37 10.94
CA ILE A 345 -19.97 -28.07 11.32
C ILE A 345 -20.48 -28.94 10.16
N SER A 346 -20.37 -28.46 8.93
CA SER A 346 -20.75 -29.18 7.71
C SER A 346 -19.97 -30.50 7.56
N PRO A 347 -20.52 -31.52 6.85
CA PRO A 347 -19.86 -32.84 6.74
C PRO A 347 -18.47 -32.78 6.18
N PHE A 348 -18.24 -31.94 5.16
CA PHE A 348 -16.95 -31.72 4.53
C PHE A 348 -16.89 -30.30 3.95
N ALA A 349 -15.70 -29.79 3.70
CA ALA A 349 -15.45 -28.53 3.03
C ALA A 349 -14.18 -28.61 2.17
N HIS A 350 -14.17 -27.89 1.06
CA HIS A 350 -12.97 -27.66 0.27
C HIS A 350 -12.50 -26.24 0.52
N LEU A 351 -11.27 -26.10 0.98
CA LEU A 351 -10.70 -24.84 1.42
C LEU A 351 -9.45 -24.53 0.61
N ASP A 352 -9.38 -23.32 0.12
CA ASP A 352 -8.16 -22.75 -0.43
C ASP A 352 -7.46 -21.93 0.67
N TYR A 353 -6.41 -22.49 1.22
CA TYR A 353 -5.54 -21.82 2.15
C TYR A 353 -4.33 -21.13 1.48
N SER A 354 -4.35 -21.01 0.15
CA SER A 354 -3.26 -20.36 -0.59
C SER A 354 -2.91 -18.98 -0.04
N PHE A 355 -3.92 -18.28 0.48
CA PHE A 355 -3.77 -16.99 1.14
C PHE A 355 -3.05 -17.07 2.51
N VAL A 356 -3.11 -18.21 3.19
CA VAL A 356 -2.59 -18.39 4.57
C VAL A 356 -1.34 -19.25 4.58
N SER A 357 -1.36 -20.42 3.91
CA SER A 357 -0.28 -21.42 3.96
C SER A 357 0.61 -21.40 2.73
N GLY A 358 0.19 -20.72 1.67
CA GLY A 358 0.90 -20.70 0.40
C GLY A 358 0.72 -21.95 -0.47
N GLU A 359 -0.02 -22.97 -0.02
CA GLU A 359 -0.30 -24.16 -0.82
C GLU A 359 -1.49 -23.91 -1.74
N SER A 360 -1.28 -23.98 -3.05
CA SER A 360 -2.30 -23.74 -4.09
C SER A 360 -3.25 -24.92 -4.32
N ARG A 361 -3.19 -25.97 -3.52
CA ARG A 361 -4.12 -27.09 -3.63
C ARG A 361 -5.25 -26.93 -2.61
N PRO A 362 -6.52 -27.00 -3.06
CA PRO A 362 -7.65 -27.06 -2.14
C PRO A 362 -7.47 -28.25 -1.17
N VAL A 363 -7.65 -27.97 0.11
CA VAL A 363 -7.59 -28.97 1.17
C VAL A 363 -9.02 -29.39 1.47
N GLU A 364 -9.30 -30.69 1.37
CA GLU A 364 -10.55 -31.26 1.85
C GLU A 364 -10.46 -31.46 3.35
N VAL A 365 -11.41 -30.94 4.10
CA VAL A 365 -11.51 -31.08 5.56
C VAL A 365 -12.86 -31.67 5.93
N GLU A 366 -12.87 -32.54 6.93
CA GLU A 366 -14.04 -33.20 7.44
C GLU A 366 -14.66 -32.46 8.64
N LYS A 367 -15.90 -32.80 8.99
CA LYS A 367 -16.61 -32.24 10.12
C LYS A 367 -15.77 -32.29 11.40
N GLY A 368 -15.72 -31.20 12.14
CA GLY A 368 -14.92 -31.06 13.34
C GLY A 368 -13.46 -30.63 13.11
N ALA A 369 -13.04 -30.47 11.86
CA ALA A 369 -11.72 -29.92 11.56
C ALA A 369 -11.65 -28.43 11.88
N LYS A 370 -10.47 -27.99 12.28
CA LYS A 370 -10.19 -26.56 12.54
C LYS A 370 -10.01 -25.82 11.22
N LEU A 371 -10.73 -24.72 11.12
CA LEU A 371 -10.67 -23.77 10.01
C LEU A 371 -9.89 -22.55 10.48
N PHE A 372 -8.86 -22.16 9.72
CA PHE A 372 -8.05 -20.99 10.04
C PHE A 372 -8.59 -19.76 9.29
N ALA A 373 -8.59 -18.62 9.97
CA ALA A 373 -8.96 -17.34 9.39
C ALA A 373 -8.16 -17.06 8.10
N GLY A 374 -8.82 -16.47 7.08
CA GLY A 374 -8.23 -16.16 5.77
C GLY A 374 -8.27 -17.32 4.77
N GLY A 375 -8.68 -18.52 5.15
CA GLY A 375 -9.01 -19.59 4.20
C GLY A 375 -10.21 -19.18 3.35
N ARG A 376 -10.21 -19.55 2.06
CA ARG A 376 -11.31 -19.28 1.13
C ARG A 376 -12.11 -20.57 0.87
N ILE A 377 -13.43 -20.44 0.90
CA ILE A 377 -14.33 -21.57 0.62
C ILE A 377 -14.34 -21.83 -0.89
N ILE A 378 -14.24 -23.12 -1.28
CA ILE A 378 -14.40 -23.57 -2.66
C ILE A 378 -15.59 -24.53 -2.73
N GLY A 379 -16.54 -24.25 -3.62
CA GLY A 379 -17.72 -25.11 -3.83
C GLY A 379 -18.97 -24.63 -3.11
N GLY A 380 -19.67 -25.53 -2.41
CA GLY A 380 -20.92 -25.23 -1.72
C GLY A 380 -20.78 -24.38 -0.47
N SER A 381 -21.88 -23.80 0.01
CA SER A 381 -21.88 -23.10 1.30
C SER A 381 -21.64 -24.08 2.46
N ILE A 382 -20.89 -23.62 3.47
CA ILE A 382 -20.56 -24.40 4.66
C ILE A 382 -21.02 -23.69 5.92
N GLU A 383 -21.20 -24.46 7.00
CA GLU A 383 -21.45 -23.93 8.34
C GLU A 383 -20.23 -24.21 9.24
N ALA A 384 -19.85 -23.21 10.00
CA ALA A 384 -18.74 -23.27 10.94
C ALA A 384 -19.07 -22.57 12.27
N GLN A 385 -18.40 -22.97 13.34
CA GLN A 385 -18.52 -22.36 14.68
C GLN A 385 -17.25 -21.65 15.05
N ILE A 386 -17.36 -20.40 15.44
CA ILE A 386 -16.21 -19.54 15.82
C ILE A 386 -15.56 -20.07 17.10
N GLU A 387 -14.24 -20.29 17.09
CA GLU A 387 -13.43 -20.73 18.24
C GLU A 387 -12.65 -19.59 18.88
N LYS A 388 -12.28 -18.57 18.10
CA LYS A 388 -11.51 -17.42 18.61
C LYS A 388 -12.11 -16.12 18.09
N GLU A 389 -11.93 -15.06 18.89
CA GLU A 389 -12.24 -13.69 18.41
C GLU A 389 -11.38 -13.33 17.22
N VAL A 390 -11.90 -12.43 16.35
CA VAL A 390 -11.18 -11.95 15.16
C VAL A 390 -9.81 -11.38 15.52
N SER A 391 -9.70 -10.63 16.62
CA SER A 391 -8.46 -10.06 17.15
C SER A 391 -7.40 -11.11 17.54
N ASN A 392 -7.83 -12.32 17.90
CA ASN A 392 -6.98 -13.42 18.35
C ASN A 392 -6.86 -14.54 17.32
N SER A 393 -7.36 -14.34 16.10
CA SER A 393 -7.26 -15.33 15.03
C SER A 393 -5.82 -15.49 14.53
N TYR A 394 -5.54 -16.63 13.89
CA TYR A 394 -4.21 -16.97 13.38
C TYR A 394 -3.60 -15.87 12.48
N LEU A 395 -4.39 -15.31 11.58
CA LEU A 395 -3.94 -14.22 10.70
C LEU A 395 -3.59 -12.95 11.47
N THR A 396 -4.44 -12.55 12.42
CA THR A 396 -4.19 -11.35 13.24
C THR A 396 -2.93 -11.51 14.10
N GLN A 397 -2.67 -12.73 14.61
CA GLN A 397 -1.44 -13.05 15.34
C GLN A 397 -0.20 -13.05 14.44
N LEU A 398 -0.30 -13.56 13.21
CA LEU A 398 0.77 -13.45 12.22
C LEU A 398 1.10 -11.98 11.93
N TRP A 399 0.09 -11.12 11.84
CA TRP A 399 0.28 -9.69 11.58
C TRP A 399 0.82 -8.93 12.80
N ALA A 400 0.34 -9.26 14.00
CA ALA A 400 0.86 -8.67 15.23
C ALA A 400 2.33 -9.05 15.47
N ARG A 401 2.73 -10.28 15.14
CA ARG A 401 4.14 -10.73 15.19
C ARG A 401 5.01 -10.05 14.11
N THR A 402 4.42 -9.63 13.00
CA THR A 402 5.13 -8.92 11.93
C THR A 402 5.17 -7.40 12.12
N GLN A 403 4.51 -6.85 13.14
CA GLN A 403 4.79 -5.47 13.53
C GLN A 403 6.19 -5.43 14.14
N PRO A 404 7.11 -4.58 13.64
CA PRO A 404 8.42 -4.45 14.24
C PRO A 404 8.23 -3.95 15.68
N THR A 405 8.44 -4.83 16.66
CA THR A 405 8.51 -4.49 18.09
C THR A 405 9.71 -3.59 18.41
N ASN A 406 10.60 -3.39 17.46
CA ASN A 406 11.73 -2.48 17.55
C ASN A 406 11.39 -1.16 16.87
N MET A 407 11.59 -0.06 17.57
CA MET A 407 11.60 1.28 16.99
C MET A 407 12.36 1.26 15.66
N SER A 408 11.78 1.87 14.63
CA SER A 408 12.44 1.93 13.33
C SER A 408 13.84 2.51 13.49
N SER A 409 14.77 2.08 12.66
CA SER A 409 16.15 2.63 12.64
C SER A 409 16.12 4.15 12.53
N ILE A 410 15.12 4.68 11.83
CA ILE A 410 14.83 6.10 11.65
C ILE A 410 14.47 6.78 12.98
N GLN A 411 13.57 6.18 13.75
CA GLN A 411 13.16 6.72 15.05
C GLN A 411 14.34 6.76 16.02
N ARG A 412 15.13 5.68 16.09
CA ARG A 412 16.34 5.61 16.93
C ARG A 412 17.37 6.70 16.58
N ILE A 413 17.64 6.91 15.29
CA ILE A 413 18.57 7.97 14.83
C ILE A 413 18.01 9.35 15.19
N SER A 414 16.73 9.59 14.96
CA SER A 414 16.08 10.87 15.27
C SER A 414 16.11 11.19 16.76
N GLU A 415 15.86 10.19 17.64
CA GLU A 415 15.93 10.38 19.10
C GLU A 415 17.36 10.60 19.61
N GLN A 416 18.33 9.84 19.11
CA GLN A 416 19.72 10.02 19.48
C GLN A 416 20.25 11.40 19.08
N ILE A 417 19.95 11.83 17.84
CA ILE A 417 20.31 13.19 17.39
C ILE A 417 19.65 14.23 18.30
N GLY A 418 18.35 14.10 18.60
CA GLY A 418 17.63 15.03 19.44
C GLY A 418 18.25 15.19 20.83
N LYS A 419 18.65 14.08 21.47
CA LYS A 419 19.22 14.06 22.83
C LYS A 419 20.57 14.78 22.92
N TYR A 420 21.53 14.42 22.08
CA TYR A 420 22.87 15.02 22.13
C TYR A 420 22.88 16.46 21.58
N PHE A 421 22.11 16.72 20.55
CA PHE A 421 22.04 18.02 19.92
C PHE A 421 21.50 19.08 20.88
N THR A 422 20.42 18.77 21.61
CA THR A 422 19.82 19.68 22.59
C THR A 422 20.85 20.11 23.67
N LEU A 423 21.62 19.14 24.18
CA LEU A 423 22.65 19.43 25.18
C LEU A 423 23.77 20.36 24.64
N ILE A 424 24.24 20.04 23.42
CA ILE A 424 25.26 20.83 22.73
C ILE A 424 24.79 22.28 22.52
N VAL A 425 23.55 22.45 22.09
CA VAL A 425 22.96 23.77 21.84
C VAL A 425 22.87 24.61 23.14
N ILE A 426 22.44 24.01 24.25
CA ILE A 426 22.37 24.69 25.53
C ILE A 426 23.79 25.14 25.98
N VAL A 427 24.79 24.27 25.82
CA VAL A 427 26.17 24.62 26.13
C VAL A 427 26.67 25.80 25.29
N ILE A 428 26.43 25.77 23.99
CA ILE A 428 26.79 26.85 23.06
C ILE A 428 26.08 28.16 23.43
N ALA A 429 24.78 28.09 23.78
CA ALA A 429 23.99 29.23 24.21
C ALA A 429 24.56 29.84 25.50
N CYS A 430 24.96 29.04 26.50
CA CYS A 430 25.61 29.49 27.71
C CYS A 430 26.98 30.14 27.44
N ILE A 431 27.78 29.57 26.54
CA ILE A 431 29.05 30.18 26.12
C ILE A 431 28.77 31.54 25.45
N GLY A 432 27.79 31.63 24.57
CA GLY A 432 27.38 32.92 23.95
C GLY A 432 26.92 33.92 24.98
N LEU A 433 26.11 33.54 25.97
CA LEU A 433 25.71 34.41 27.08
C LEU A 433 26.89 34.94 27.83
N LEU A 434 27.81 34.07 28.26
CA LEU A 434 28.98 34.45 29.04
C LEU A 434 29.96 35.36 28.27
N SER A 435 30.10 35.16 26.96
CA SER A 435 31.00 35.95 26.11
C SER A 435 30.58 37.43 26.00
N TRP A 436 29.28 37.70 26.05
CA TRP A 436 28.74 39.07 25.96
C TRP A 436 28.33 39.67 27.31
N TRP A 437 28.31 38.87 28.40
CA TRP A 437 27.83 39.31 29.71
C TRP A 437 28.52 40.53 30.29
N GLN A 438 29.83 40.60 30.08
CA GLN A 438 30.61 41.73 30.64
C GLN A 438 30.56 42.99 29.78
N THR A 439 30.23 42.89 28.52
CA THR A 439 30.20 44.00 27.58
C THR A 439 28.80 44.60 27.42
N ASP A 440 27.80 43.77 27.29
CA ASP A 440 26.40 44.14 27.05
C ASP A 440 25.47 42.99 27.47
N VAL A 441 24.81 43.15 28.62
CA VAL A 441 23.91 42.15 29.19
C VAL A 441 22.67 41.95 28.30
N GLU A 442 22.17 43.03 27.69
CA GLU A 442 21.04 42.95 26.81
C GLU A 442 21.36 42.10 25.58
N LYS A 443 22.50 42.36 24.96
CA LYS A 443 23.00 41.60 23.82
C LYS A 443 23.35 40.16 24.21
N ALA A 444 23.85 39.92 25.43
CA ALA A 444 24.10 38.58 25.94
C ALA A 444 22.84 37.72 25.97
N ILE A 445 21.69 38.27 26.44
CA ILE A 445 20.42 37.57 26.49
C ILE A 445 19.84 37.40 25.08
N GLN A 446 19.99 38.40 24.20
CA GLN A 446 19.62 38.27 22.80
C GLN A 446 20.36 37.13 22.08
N VAL A 447 21.71 37.09 22.28
CA VAL A 447 22.56 36.01 21.72
C VAL A 447 22.14 34.65 22.26
N PHE A 448 21.93 34.53 23.58
CA PHE A 448 21.48 33.31 24.23
C PHE A 448 20.16 32.79 23.62
N THR A 449 19.20 33.68 23.52
CA THR A 449 17.86 33.32 22.96
C THR A 449 17.97 33.02 21.47
N ALA A 450 18.69 33.77 20.68
CA ALA A 450 18.88 33.54 19.25
C ALA A 450 19.55 32.19 18.98
N VAL A 451 20.55 31.79 19.77
CA VAL A 451 21.25 30.51 19.68
C VAL A 451 20.25 29.36 19.97
N LEU A 452 19.43 29.46 21.03
CA LEU A 452 18.47 28.45 21.39
C LEU A 452 17.39 28.24 20.30
N ILE A 453 16.98 29.30 19.60
CA ILE A 453 15.96 29.25 18.55
C ILE A 453 16.55 28.74 17.23
N ILE A 454 17.68 29.31 16.75
CA ILE A 454 18.25 28.98 15.44
C ILE A 454 18.75 27.54 15.36
N ALA A 455 19.20 27.00 16.48
CA ALA A 455 19.72 25.65 16.56
C ALA A 455 18.64 24.58 16.75
N CYS A 456 17.36 24.86 16.43
CA CYS A 456 16.34 23.82 16.43
C CYS A 456 16.68 22.74 15.38
N PRO A 457 16.74 21.45 15.74
CA PRO A 457 17.00 20.38 14.78
C PRO A 457 15.75 19.99 13.97
N CYS A 458 14.74 20.86 13.88
CA CYS A 458 13.47 20.60 13.22
C CYS A 458 13.64 20.19 11.75
N ALA A 459 14.56 20.85 11.03
CA ALA A 459 14.90 20.50 9.67
C ALA A 459 15.51 19.09 9.56
N ILE A 460 16.38 18.71 10.50
CA ILE A 460 17.01 17.38 10.56
C ILE A 460 15.95 16.29 10.77
N ALA A 461 15.04 16.50 11.73
CA ALA A 461 13.99 15.52 12.05
C ALA A 461 13.00 15.30 10.90
N LEU A 462 12.77 16.32 10.06
CA LEU A 462 11.84 16.25 8.93
C LEU A 462 12.45 15.66 7.67
N ASN A 463 13.76 15.67 7.52
CA ASN A 463 14.46 15.22 6.31
C ASN A 463 14.07 13.79 5.92
N ILE A 464 14.11 12.85 6.87
CA ILE A 464 13.81 11.42 6.61
C ILE A 464 12.35 11.22 6.23
N PRO A 465 11.34 11.64 7.04
CA PRO A 465 9.93 11.42 6.70
C PRO A 465 9.55 11.98 5.33
N PHE A 466 10.04 13.17 4.99
CA PHE A 466 9.70 13.81 3.70
C PHE A 466 10.39 13.14 2.53
N THR A 467 11.69 12.85 2.62
CA THR A 467 12.43 12.19 1.54
C THR A 467 11.89 10.79 1.29
N MET A 468 11.72 9.98 2.36
CA MET A 468 11.28 8.60 2.24
C MET A 468 9.78 8.47 1.98
N GLY A 469 8.95 9.34 2.55
CA GLY A 469 7.52 9.39 2.27
C GLY A 469 7.24 9.72 0.79
N ASN A 470 7.94 10.72 0.22
CA ASN A 470 7.80 11.01 -1.20
C ASN A 470 8.42 9.92 -2.09
N ALA A 471 9.53 9.31 -1.68
CA ALA A 471 10.12 8.17 -2.37
C ALA A 471 9.13 6.98 -2.42
N ARG A 472 8.47 6.66 -1.29
CA ARG A 472 7.42 5.64 -1.21
C ARG A 472 6.28 5.92 -2.19
N ARG A 473 5.79 7.16 -2.21
CA ARG A 473 4.74 7.59 -3.14
C ARG A 473 5.13 7.41 -4.61
N ILE A 474 6.39 7.73 -4.96
CA ILE A 474 6.92 7.59 -6.32
C ILE A 474 7.04 6.11 -6.70
N LEU A 475 7.63 5.28 -5.82
CA LEU A 475 7.74 3.84 -6.04
C LEU A 475 6.37 3.19 -6.24
N TRP A 476 5.38 3.59 -5.44
CA TRP A 476 4.01 3.11 -5.60
C TRP A 476 3.41 3.46 -6.97
N LYS A 477 3.54 4.71 -7.40
CA LYS A 477 3.10 5.11 -8.76
C LYS A 477 3.80 4.34 -9.87
N ARG A 478 4.95 3.73 -9.58
CA ARG A 478 5.74 2.91 -10.49
C ARG A 478 5.51 1.41 -10.33
N GLY A 479 4.64 1.02 -9.38
CA GLY A 479 4.18 -0.35 -9.18
C GLY A 479 4.93 -1.18 -8.14
N LEU A 480 5.80 -0.56 -7.34
CA LEU A 480 6.32 -1.16 -6.12
C LEU A 480 5.58 -0.57 -4.92
N ILE A 481 4.72 -1.37 -4.31
CA ILE A 481 3.99 -1.04 -3.08
C ILE A 481 4.83 -1.50 -1.91
N THR A 482 5.34 -0.58 -1.08
CA THR A 482 6.13 -0.91 0.11
C THR A 482 5.32 -0.74 1.38
N ARG A 483 5.53 -1.62 2.36
CA ARG A 483 4.85 -1.61 3.65
C ARG A 483 5.17 -0.35 4.46
N SER A 484 6.42 0.05 4.51
CA SER A 484 6.89 1.19 5.28
C SER A 484 7.98 1.98 4.55
N ALA A 485 8.31 3.16 5.07
CA ALA A 485 9.47 3.93 4.63
C ALA A 485 10.79 3.22 4.96
N ASP A 486 10.84 2.43 6.05
CA ASP A 486 12.01 1.64 6.45
C ASP A 486 12.36 0.56 5.42
N THR A 487 11.35 -0.02 4.76
CA THR A 487 11.56 -0.96 3.65
C THR A 487 12.43 -0.35 2.55
N ILE A 488 12.31 0.96 2.27
CA ILE A 488 13.12 1.64 1.24
C ILE A 488 14.58 1.76 1.69
N PHE A 489 14.84 2.00 2.98
CA PHE A 489 16.21 1.98 3.50
C PHE A 489 16.82 0.59 3.41
N SER A 490 16.06 -0.44 3.82
CA SER A 490 16.52 -1.82 3.72
C SER A 490 16.79 -2.22 2.28
N LEU A 491 15.95 -1.80 1.31
CA LEU A 491 16.18 -2.01 -0.13
C LEU A 491 17.46 -1.33 -0.64
N ALA A 492 17.86 -0.20 -0.04
CA ALA A 492 19.10 0.48 -0.43
C ALA A 492 20.36 -0.31 -0.08
N ASP A 493 20.32 -1.12 0.98
CA ASP A 493 21.44 -1.87 1.53
C ASP A 493 21.55 -3.31 0.99
N ILE A 494 20.60 -3.74 0.15
CA ILE A 494 20.58 -5.10 -0.42
C ILE A 494 21.84 -5.39 -1.22
N GLN A 495 22.41 -6.59 -0.97
CA GLN A 495 23.60 -7.13 -1.62
C GLN A 495 23.29 -8.43 -2.37
N HIS A 496 22.40 -9.27 -1.82
CA HIS A 496 22.04 -10.56 -2.36
C HIS A 496 20.54 -10.61 -2.65
N ILE A 497 20.16 -11.11 -3.83
CA ILE A 497 18.78 -11.26 -4.25
C ILE A 497 18.50 -12.73 -4.52
N VAL A 498 17.51 -13.25 -3.81
CA VAL A 498 17.03 -14.62 -3.94
C VAL A 498 15.68 -14.60 -4.63
N PHE A 499 15.59 -15.30 -5.75
CA PHE A 499 14.35 -15.45 -6.50
C PHE A 499 13.74 -16.83 -6.26
N ASP A 500 12.42 -16.88 -6.07
CA ASP A 500 11.66 -18.08 -6.39
C ASP A 500 11.45 -18.20 -7.91
N LYS A 501 11.24 -19.41 -8.42
CA LYS A 501 11.02 -19.66 -9.85
C LYS A 501 9.54 -19.49 -10.20
N THR A 502 8.69 -20.28 -9.56
CA THR A 502 7.32 -20.55 -10.00
C THR A 502 6.36 -19.43 -9.57
N GLY A 503 5.64 -18.83 -10.53
CA GLY A 503 4.79 -17.67 -10.23
C GLY A 503 5.55 -16.35 -10.03
N THR A 504 6.88 -16.39 -9.93
CA THR A 504 7.78 -15.24 -9.77
C THR A 504 8.50 -14.90 -11.08
N LEU A 505 9.48 -15.72 -11.48
CA LEU A 505 10.20 -15.54 -12.75
C LEU A 505 9.43 -16.16 -13.93
N THR A 506 8.40 -16.97 -13.66
CA THR A 506 7.51 -17.57 -14.65
C THR A 506 6.08 -17.05 -14.50
N GLU A 507 5.29 -17.06 -15.57
CA GLU A 507 3.87 -16.67 -15.55
C GLU A 507 3.02 -17.79 -14.93
N ARG A 508 2.07 -17.45 -14.06
CA ARG A 508 1.21 -18.41 -13.33
C ARG A 508 0.27 -19.21 -14.24
N ASN A 509 -0.19 -18.62 -15.33
CA ASN A 509 -1.28 -19.16 -16.15
C ASN A 509 -0.82 -19.80 -17.47
N GLN A 510 0.46 -19.87 -17.76
CA GLN A 510 0.99 -20.47 -18.97
C GLN A 510 1.87 -21.67 -18.62
N PHE A 511 1.27 -22.86 -18.67
CA PHE A 511 2.01 -24.11 -18.62
C PHE A 511 2.02 -24.72 -20.03
N PRO A 512 2.92 -24.31 -20.92
CA PRO A 512 3.05 -24.96 -22.21
C PRO A 512 3.48 -26.40 -21.97
N LEU A 513 2.57 -27.30 -22.32
CA LEU A 513 2.83 -28.74 -22.33
C LEU A 513 3.63 -29.08 -23.57
N VAL A 514 4.77 -29.66 -23.38
CA VAL A 514 5.60 -30.20 -24.46
C VAL A 514 5.38 -31.71 -24.51
N TRP A 515 5.02 -32.20 -25.69
CA TRP A 515 4.88 -33.64 -25.93
C TRP A 515 6.26 -34.25 -26.16
N GLU A 516 6.59 -35.30 -25.42
CA GLU A 516 7.75 -36.17 -25.62
C GLU A 516 7.29 -37.60 -25.84
N GLY A 517 7.48 -38.12 -27.06
CA GLY A 517 7.06 -39.47 -27.45
C GLY A 517 6.90 -39.59 -28.97
N SER A 518 6.26 -40.69 -29.39
CA SER A 518 5.90 -40.91 -30.79
C SER A 518 5.02 -39.78 -31.31
N ALA A 519 5.17 -39.41 -32.59
CA ALA A 519 4.32 -38.37 -33.19
C ALA A 519 2.84 -38.77 -33.09
N LEU A 520 2.04 -37.89 -32.44
CA LEU A 520 0.62 -38.14 -32.32
C LEU A 520 -0.09 -37.93 -33.68
N GLU A 521 -0.59 -38.99 -34.25
CA GLU A 521 -1.44 -38.97 -35.45
C GLU A 521 -2.74 -38.17 -35.18
N VAL A 522 -3.37 -37.66 -36.23
CA VAL A 522 -4.63 -36.91 -36.11
C VAL A 522 -5.74 -37.72 -35.43
N SER A 523 -5.80 -39.02 -35.69
CA SER A 523 -6.70 -39.98 -35.00
C SER A 523 -6.48 -39.98 -33.48
N ASN A 524 -5.25 -40.16 -33.03
CA ASN A 524 -4.84 -40.20 -31.62
C ASN A 524 -5.08 -38.87 -30.92
N ARG A 525 -4.80 -37.74 -31.60
CA ARG A 525 -5.09 -36.38 -31.08
C ARG A 525 -6.58 -36.22 -30.78
N SER A 526 -7.45 -36.67 -31.67
CA SER A 526 -8.90 -36.59 -31.50
C SER A 526 -9.41 -37.45 -30.33
N LEU A 527 -8.86 -38.66 -30.13
CA LEU A 527 -9.15 -39.52 -28.99
C LEU A 527 -8.76 -38.85 -27.66
N VAL A 528 -7.54 -38.34 -27.59
CA VAL A 528 -7.01 -37.66 -26.39
C VAL A 528 -7.82 -36.41 -26.07
N LYS A 529 -8.08 -35.54 -27.07
CA LYS A 529 -8.88 -34.33 -26.88
C LYS A 529 -10.26 -34.65 -26.34
N SER A 530 -10.91 -35.65 -26.92
CA SER A 530 -12.24 -36.11 -26.45
C SER A 530 -12.21 -36.49 -24.97
N LEU A 531 -11.23 -37.33 -24.56
CA LEU A 531 -11.12 -37.78 -23.18
C LEU A 531 -10.80 -36.64 -22.21
N THR A 532 -9.86 -35.75 -22.57
CA THR A 532 -9.38 -34.66 -21.68
C THR A 532 -10.43 -33.57 -21.50
N LEU A 533 -11.31 -33.34 -22.46
CA LEU A 533 -12.43 -32.39 -22.35
C LEU A 533 -13.47 -32.79 -21.29
N GLN A 534 -13.53 -34.05 -20.87
CA GLN A 534 -14.49 -34.49 -19.84
C GLN A 534 -14.01 -34.13 -18.41
N SER A 535 -12.72 -33.90 -18.25
CA SER A 535 -12.14 -33.56 -16.92
C SER A 535 -12.00 -32.06 -16.70
N GLN A 536 -12.36 -31.63 -15.50
CA GLN A 536 -12.16 -30.23 -15.07
C GLN A 536 -10.72 -29.99 -14.58
N HIS A 537 -9.88 -31.03 -14.52
CA HIS A 537 -8.50 -30.90 -14.01
C HIS A 537 -7.66 -29.94 -14.89
N PRO A 538 -6.86 -29.03 -14.31
CA PRO A 538 -6.08 -28.04 -15.08
C PRO A 538 -5.16 -28.65 -16.14
N VAL A 539 -4.52 -29.79 -15.83
CA VAL A 539 -3.67 -30.52 -16.79
C VAL A 539 -4.46 -31.03 -17.96
N SER A 540 -5.65 -31.60 -17.72
CA SER A 540 -6.54 -32.09 -18.78
C SER A 540 -6.99 -30.94 -19.68
N LYS A 541 -7.38 -29.81 -19.12
CA LYS A 541 -7.72 -28.58 -19.89
C LYS A 541 -6.54 -28.08 -20.74
N SER A 542 -5.33 -28.07 -20.17
CA SER A 542 -4.13 -27.67 -20.90
C SER A 542 -3.78 -28.63 -22.04
N ILE A 543 -3.95 -29.96 -21.85
CA ILE A 543 -3.77 -30.95 -22.91
C ILE A 543 -4.82 -30.72 -24.01
N ALA A 544 -6.10 -30.59 -23.66
CA ALA A 544 -7.17 -30.33 -24.62
C ALA A 544 -6.93 -29.05 -25.45
N ALA A 545 -6.46 -27.99 -24.81
CA ALA A 545 -6.13 -26.71 -25.45
C ALA A 545 -4.90 -26.79 -26.36
N SER A 546 -3.92 -27.65 -26.04
CA SER A 546 -2.69 -27.83 -26.84
C SER A 546 -2.95 -28.57 -28.16
N ILE A 547 -4.07 -29.30 -28.29
CA ILE A 547 -4.44 -30.06 -29.45
C ILE A 547 -5.38 -29.23 -30.34
N SER A 548 -4.82 -28.58 -31.38
CA SER A 548 -5.56 -27.91 -32.45
C SER A 548 -5.98 -28.93 -33.51
N ASP A 549 -6.98 -28.61 -34.31
CA ASP A 549 -7.40 -29.36 -35.51
C ASP A 549 -7.77 -30.85 -35.29
N SER A 550 -8.66 -31.13 -34.31
CA SER A 550 -9.13 -32.50 -34.06
C SER A 550 -10.64 -32.54 -33.82
N TYR A 551 -11.25 -33.66 -34.22
CA TYR A 551 -12.66 -33.95 -34.00
C TYR A 551 -12.86 -34.45 -32.57
N THR A 552 -14.03 -34.27 -32.02
CA THR A 552 -14.44 -34.83 -30.73
C THR A 552 -15.40 -36.01 -30.96
N PHE A 553 -15.16 -37.08 -30.21
CA PHE A 553 -15.96 -38.30 -30.27
C PHE A 553 -16.71 -38.55 -28.95
N PRO A 554 -17.86 -39.24 -28.98
CA PRO A 554 -18.53 -39.69 -27.77
C PRO A 554 -17.65 -40.66 -26.97
N ILE A 555 -17.73 -40.56 -25.64
CA ILE A 555 -16.94 -41.37 -24.73
C ILE A 555 -17.83 -42.31 -23.95
N ASN A 556 -17.39 -43.56 -23.85
CA ASN A 556 -18.02 -44.57 -23.01
C ASN A 556 -17.06 -44.92 -21.85
N HIS A 557 -17.62 -45.30 -20.71
CA HIS A 557 -16.84 -45.76 -19.54
C HIS A 557 -15.79 -44.77 -19.08
N PHE A 558 -16.13 -43.45 -18.97
CA PHE A 558 -15.25 -42.45 -18.42
C PHE A 558 -15.04 -42.67 -16.91
N HIS A 559 -13.81 -42.75 -16.50
CA HIS A 559 -13.39 -42.81 -15.09
C HIS A 559 -12.31 -41.80 -14.81
N GLU A 560 -12.54 -40.98 -13.82
CA GLU A 560 -11.51 -40.06 -13.28
C GLU A 560 -11.09 -40.57 -11.91
N LYS A 561 -9.79 -40.82 -11.73
CA LYS A 561 -9.19 -41.22 -10.46
C LYS A 561 -8.38 -40.07 -9.92
N GLU A 562 -8.87 -39.45 -8.86
CA GLU A 562 -8.29 -38.24 -8.28
C GLU A 562 -6.81 -38.42 -7.94
N GLY A 563 -5.97 -37.42 -8.29
CA GLY A 563 -4.52 -37.46 -8.13
C GLY A 563 -3.76 -38.51 -8.96
N LYS A 564 -4.42 -39.26 -9.86
CA LYS A 564 -3.79 -40.33 -10.69
C LYS A 564 -3.98 -40.11 -12.19
N GLY A 565 -5.22 -39.87 -12.65
CA GLY A 565 -5.45 -39.69 -14.05
C GLY A 565 -6.90 -40.01 -14.47
N ILE A 566 -7.12 -39.97 -15.78
CA ILE A 566 -8.41 -40.22 -16.43
C ILE A 566 -8.28 -41.37 -17.41
N SER A 567 -9.34 -42.17 -17.57
CA SER A 567 -9.44 -43.26 -18.54
C SER A 567 -10.84 -43.33 -19.13
N GLY A 568 -10.95 -43.87 -20.35
CA GLY A 568 -12.23 -44.06 -21.00
C GLY A 568 -12.11 -44.71 -22.38
N THR A 569 -13.22 -45.19 -22.94
CA THR A 569 -13.27 -45.74 -24.26
C THR A 569 -13.81 -44.70 -25.25
N VAL A 570 -12.97 -44.27 -26.20
CA VAL A 570 -13.27 -43.26 -27.20
C VAL A 570 -13.29 -43.93 -28.60
N SER A 571 -14.42 -43.96 -29.29
CA SER A 571 -14.57 -44.63 -30.58
C SER A 571 -14.08 -46.08 -30.62
N GLY A 572 -14.26 -46.84 -29.52
CA GLY A 572 -13.84 -48.21 -29.39
C GLY A 572 -12.41 -48.41 -28.87
N ASN A 573 -11.59 -47.40 -28.82
CA ASN A 573 -10.20 -47.43 -28.30
C ASN A 573 -10.15 -47.10 -26.83
N GLU A 574 -9.40 -47.88 -26.04
CA GLU A 574 -9.12 -47.57 -24.64
C GLU A 574 -8.03 -46.52 -24.53
N VAL A 575 -8.33 -45.39 -23.89
CA VAL A 575 -7.42 -44.26 -23.71
C VAL A 575 -7.23 -43.98 -22.23
N GLN A 576 -5.97 -43.85 -21.78
CA GLN A 576 -5.62 -43.53 -20.41
C GLN A 576 -4.61 -42.37 -20.42
N VAL A 577 -4.87 -41.33 -19.58
CA VAL A 577 -4.02 -40.14 -19.42
C VAL A 577 -3.82 -39.92 -17.94
N GLY A 578 -2.55 -39.86 -17.47
CA GLY A 578 -2.29 -39.66 -16.05
C GLY A 578 -0.83 -39.89 -15.64
N SER A 579 -0.62 -40.13 -14.33
CA SER A 579 0.70 -40.44 -13.78
C SER A 579 1.24 -41.77 -14.39
N TYR A 580 2.56 -41.92 -14.43
CA TYR A 580 3.21 -43.16 -14.95
C TYR A 580 2.64 -44.39 -14.31
N SER A 581 2.52 -44.44 -12.98
CA SER A 581 1.98 -45.56 -12.24
C SER A 581 0.52 -45.89 -12.55
N PHE A 582 -0.27 -44.91 -12.97
CA PHE A 582 -1.66 -45.13 -13.38
C PHE A 582 -1.76 -45.72 -14.80
N VAL A 583 -0.90 -45.24 -15.70
CA VAL A 583 -0.89 -45.63 -17.11
C VAL A 583 -0.18 -46.97 -17.35
N SER A 584 0.96 -47.18 -16.66
CA SER A 584 1.74 -48.42 -16.77
C SER A 584 1.20 -49.58 -15.93
N GLY A 585 0.48 -49.29 -14.84
CA GLY A 585 0.05 -50.27 -13.85
C GLY A 585 1.12 -50.66 -12.85
N GLU A 586 2.37 -50.15 -13.00
CA GLU A 586 3.49 -50.43 -12.10
C GLU A 586 3.39 -49.64 -10.80
N LYS A 587 3.28 -50.33 -9.67
CA LYS A 587 3.23 -49.66 -8.35
C LYS A 587 4.61 -49.22 -7.90
N GLY A 588 4.74 -47.98 -7.44
CA GLY A 588 5.94 -47.43 -6.81
C GLY A 588 6.97 -46.80 -7.75
N VAL A 589 6.79 -46.85 -9.07
CA VAL A 589 7.67 -46.16 -10.03
C VAL A 589 7.14 -44.74 -10.27
N LYS A 590 7.86 -43.71 -9.79
CA LYS A 590 7.58 -42.31 -10.06
C LYS A 590 8.41 -41.87 -11.28
N ARG A 591 7.75 -41.59 -12.39
CA ARG A 591 8.33 -40.90 -13.56
C ARG A 591 7.59 -39.60 -13.78
N GLU A 592 8.32 -38.53 -14.06
CA GLU A 592 7.75 -37.21 -14.27
C GLU A 592 6.90 -37.11 -15.55
N GLY A 593 5.89 -36.23 -15.54
CA GLY A 593 5.02 -35.94 -16.67
C GLY A 593 3.67 -36.63 -16.60
N THR A 594 2.79 -36.19 -17.50
CA THR A 594 1.46 -36.81 -17.73
C THR A 594 1.56 -37.77 -18.90
N TRP A 595 1.42 -39.03 -18.65
CA TRP A 595 1.61 -40.10 -19.60
C TRP A 595 0.34 -40.45 -20.37
N LEU A 596 0.50 -40.85 -21.62
CA LEU A 596 -0.57 -41.29 -22.50
C LEU A 596 -0.40 -42.77 -22.87
N LYS A 597 -1.47 -43.52 -22.73
CA LYS A 597 -1.57 -44.89 -23.21
C LYS A 597 -2.86 -45.05 -24.05
N ILE A 598 -2.71 -45.65 -25.22
CA ILE A 598 -3.81 -46.01 -26.13
C ILE A 598 -3.67 -47.48 -26.49
N GLU A 599 -4.76 -48.27 -26.41
CA GLU A 599 -4.80 -49.69 -26.76
C GLU A 599 -3.66 -50.50 -26.14
N GLY A 600 -3.30 -50.21 -24.89
CA GLY A 600 -2.24 -50.95 -24.18
C GLY A 600 -0.81 -50.44 -24.43
N GLU A 601 -0.58 -49.56 -25.40
CA GLU A 601 0.70 -49.01 -25.75
C GLU A 601 0.93 -47.62 -25.14
N ILE A 602 2.07 -47.40 -24.49
CA ILE A 602 2.48 -46.08 -23.97
C ILE A 602 3.15 -45.30 -25.08
N LEU A 603 2.46 -44.24 -25.57
CA LEU A 603 2.92 -43.43 -26.71
C LEU A 603 3.92 -42.33 -26.30
N GLY A 604 3.83 -41.82 -25.07
CA GLY A 604 4.67 -40.74 -24.61
C GLY A 604 4.12 -40.03 -23.40
N ARG A 605 4.62 -38.84 -23.16
CA ARG A 605 4.24 -38.01 -22.04
C ARG A 605 4.18 -36.53 -22.37
N TRP A 606 3.37 -35.81 -21.67
CA TRP A 606 3.44 -34.34 -21.62
C TRP A 606 4.30 -33.92 -20.42
N ILE A 607 5.25 -33.03 -20.68
CA ILE A 607 6.08 -32.39 -19.65
C ILE A 607 5.70 -30.92 -19.55
N HIS A 608 5.56 -30.43 -18.34
CA HIS A 608 5.39 -29.02 -18.07
C HIS A 608 6.75 -28.31 -18.24
N LYS A 609 6.92 -27.51 -19.30
CA LYS A 609 8.05 -26.59 -19.39
C LYS A 609 7.60 -25.22 -18.93
N THR A 610 8.24 -24.74 -17.88
CA THR A 610 7.97 -23.39 -17.40
C THR A 610 8.62 -22.38 -18.36
N LYS A 611 7.82 -21.41 -18.84
CA LYS A 611 8.31 -20.33 -19.69
C LYS A 611 8.71 -19.14 -18.84
N PRO A 612 9.96 -18.67 -18.89
CA PRO A 612 10.36 -17.43 -18.25
C PRO A 612 9.48 -16.26 -18.71
N ARG A 613 9.16 -15.34 -17.82
CA ARG A 613 8.48 -14.09 -18.18
C ARG A 613 9.28 -13.36 -19.25
N LYS A 614 8.61 -12.72 -20.17
CA LYS A 614 9.26 -11.91 -21.21
C LYS A 614 10.14 -10.84 -20.55
N GLY A 615 11.40 -10.70 -20.99
CA GLY A 615 12.35 -9.73 -20.47
C GLY A 615 13.17 -10.16 -19.24
N ILE A 616 12.89 -11.30 -18.62
CA ILE A 616 13.70 -11.83 -17.48
C ILE A 616 15.13 -12.15 -17.93
N GLN A 617 15.29 -12.67 -19.15
CA GLN A 617 16.62 -12.97 -19.72
C GLN A 617 17.50 -11.73 -19.89
N GLU A 618 16.91 -10.54 -19.95
CA GLU A 618 17.62 -9.26 -20.00
C GLU A 618 17.82 -8.65 -18.62
N LEU A 619 16.85 -8.84 -17.72
CA LEU A 619 16.89 -8.30 -16.36
C LEU A 619 17.99 -8.96 -15.52
N LEU A 620 18.02 -10.30 -15.46
CA LEU A 620 18.93 -11.01 -14.57
C LEU A 620 20.42 -10.70 -14.83
N PRO A 621 20.93 -10.67 -16.08
CA PRO A 621 22.31 -10.26 -16.36
C PRO A 621 22.62 -8.81 -15.99
N ARG A 622 21.64 -7.89 -16.10
CA ARG A 622 21.81 -6.50 -15.64
C ARG A 622 21.96 -6.43 -14.13
N MET A 623 21.18 -7.22 -13.40
CA MET A 623 21.22 -7.24 -11.93
C MET A 623 22.49 -7.91 -11.38
N GLN A 624 23.00 -8.93 -12.04
CA GLN A 624 24.25 -9.62 -11.67
C GLN A 624 25.48 -8.70 -11.64
N LYS A 625 25.46 -7.60 -12.38
CA LYS A 625 26.56 -6.62 -12.36
C LYS A 625 26.71 -5.93 -11.00
N ARG A 626 25.69 -5.98 -10.15
CA ARG A 626 25.63 -5.22 -8.90
C ARG A 626 25.23 -6.06 -7.67
N PHE A 627 24.64 -7.22 -7.87
CA PHE A 627 24.07 -8.07 -6.84
C PHE A 627 24.49 -9.51 -7.05
N VAL A 628 24.62 -10.25 -5.96
CA VAL A 628 24.66 -11.70 -6.00
C VAL A 628 23.25 -12.20 -6.23
N LEU A 629 23.05 -13.11 -7.19
CA LEU A 629 21.73 -13.67 -7.48
C LEU A 629 21.68 -15.13 -7.12
N SER A 630 20.57 -15.56 -6.51
CA SER A 630 20.25 -16.96 -6.24
C SER A 630 18.85 -17.30 -6.74
N LEU A 631 18.68 -18.52 -7.23
CA LEU A 631 17.39 -19.10 -7.61
C LEU A 631 17.10 -20.31 -6.74
N LEU A 632 16.02 -20.27 -5.98
CA LEU A 632 15.53 -21.38 -5.16
C LEU A 632 14.16 -21.83 -5.68
N SER A 633 14.04 -23.11 -6.06
CA SER A 633 12.79 -23.66 -6.60
C SER A 633 12.38 -24.95 -5.94
N GLY A 634 11.10 -25.11 -5.65
CA GLY A 634 10.50 -26.40 -5.24
C GLY A 634 10.34 -27.39 -6.38
N ASP A 635 10.46 -26.95 -7.63
CA ASP A 635 10.23 -27.77 -8.82
C ASP A 635 11.36 -28.78 -9.06
N SER A 636 11.11 -29.70 -9.98
CA SER A 636 12.07 -30.70 -10.42
C SER A 636 13.23 -30.10 -11.24
N HIS A 637 14.29 -30.88 -11.45
CA HIS A 637 15.49 -30.49 -12.20
C HIS A 637 15.28 -30.31 -13.72
N ALA A 638 14.04 -30.50 -14.24
CA ALA A 638 13.77 -30.49 -15.66
C ALA A 638 14.21 -29.20 -16.40
N ASP A 639 14.13 -28.06 -15.71
CA ASP A 639 14.51 -26.76 -16.28
C ASP A 639 15.85 -26.23 -15.75
N GLU A 640 16.63 -27.02 -15.01
CA GLU A 640 17.84 -26.55 -14.31
C GLU A 640 18.90 -26.01 -15.27
N SER A 641 19.12 -26.69 -16.39
CA SER A 641 20.07 -26.26 -17.42
C SER A 641 19.70 -24.91 -18.01
N GLN A 642 18.43 -24.70 -18.32
CA GLN A 642 17.92 -23.46 -18.88
C GLN A 642 18.16 -22.27 -17.92
N TRP A 643 17.89 -22.46 -16.62
CA TRP A 643 18.05 -21.39 -15.64
C TRP A 643 19.52 -21.13 -15.30
N LYS A 644 20.38 -22.15 -15.34
CA LYS A 644 21.83 -21.99 -15.25
C LYS A 644 22.39 -21.19 -16.43
N ASP A 645 21.88 -21.44 -17.64
CA ASP A 645 22.27 -20.68 -18.83
C ASP A 645 21.81 -19.21 -18.76
N ILE A 646 20.59 -18.95 -18.29
CA ILE A 646 20.05 -17.59 -18.12
C ILE A 646 20.83 -16.82 -17.06
N LEU A 647 21.17 -17.46 -15.94
CA LEU A 647 21.94 -16.86 -14.87
C LEU A 647 23.46 -16.77 -15.15
N GLY A 648 23.99 -17.55 -16.07
CA GLY A 648 25.25 -17.38 -16.81
C GLY A 648 26.55 -17.21 -16.01
N SER A 649 26.52 -17.17 -14.66
CA SER A 649 27.73 -16.93 -13.88
C SER A 649 28.03 -18.04 -12.89
N SER A 650 29.34 -18.30 -12.69
CA SER A 650 29.86 -19.22 -11.69
C SER A 650 29.54 -18.82 -10.23
N SER A 651 29.06 -17.58 -10.00
CA SER A 651 28.68 -17.05 -8.67
C SER A 651 27.19 -17.16 -8.36
N ALA A 652 26.33 -17.48 -9.34
CA ALA A 652 24.91 -17.65 -9.11
C ALA A 652 24.60 -19.02 -8.47
N ILE A 653 23.85 -19.02 -7.38
CA ILE A 653 23.42 -20.25 -6.70
C ILE A 653 22.06 -20.64 -7.26
N VAL A 654 21.99 -21.82 -7.91
CA VAL A 654 20.75 -22.39 -8.42
C VAL A 654 20.46 -23.71 -7.69
N ARG A 655 19.32 -23.77 -7.00
CA ARG A 655 18.89 -24.96 -6.22
C ARG A 655 17.46 -25.32 -6.58
N PHE A 656 17.24 -26.59 -6.89
CA PHE A 656 15.95 -27.21 -7.14
C PHE A 656 15.56 -28.17 -6.01
N HIS A 657 14.30 -28.63 -5.99
CA HIS A 657 13.74 -29.47 -4.91
C HIS A 657 13.86 -28.85 -3.51
N GLN A 658 13.72 -27.53 -3.41
CA GLN A 658 13.77 -26.85 -2.12
C GLN A 658 12.37 -26.77 -1.51
N SER A 659 12.21 -27.36 -0.33
CA SER A 659 11.01 -27.15 0.48
C SER A 659 10.94 -25.70 0.99
N PRO A 660 9.78 -25.21 1.44
CA PRO A 660 9.67 -23.88 2.07
C PRO A 660 10.65 -23.70 3.25
N PHE A 661 10.90 -24.76 4.00
CA PHE A 661 11.85 -24.76 5.12
C PHE A 661 13.31 -24.67 4.65
N ASP A 662 13.65 -25.35 3.54
CA ASP A 662 15.01 -25.26 2.96
C ASP A 662 15.29 -23.85 2.44
N LYS A 663 14.30 -23.20 1.81
CA LYS A 663 14.41 -21.80 1.37
C LYS A 663 14.67 -20.87 2.55
N LEU A 664 13.92 -21.03 3.65
CA LEU A 664 14.10 -20.25 4.88
C LEU A 664 15.53 -20.43 5.42
N ASN A 665 15.98 -21.67 5.60
CA ASN A 665 17.33 -21.98 6.12
C ASN A 665 18.44 -21.41 5.23
N MET A 666 18.24 -21.37 3.92
CA MET A 666 19.21 -20.77 3.00
C MET A 666 19.32 -19.26 3.20
N ILE A 667 18.20 -18.58 3.39
CA ILE A 667 18.18 -17.12 3.67
C ILE A 667 18.89 -16.84 4.99
N GLU A 668 18.61 -17.63 6.06
CA GLU A 668 19.30 -17.49 7.32
C GLU A 668 20.83 -17.65 7.17
N ARG A 669 21.29 -18.62 6.37
CA ARG A 669 22.72 -18.81 6.10
C ARG A 669 23.36 -17.61 5.40
N PHE A 670 22.68 -17.01 4.42
CA PHE A 670 23.18 -15.79 3.76
C PHE A 670 23.25 -14.62 4.75
N GLN A 671 22.26 -14.46 5.62
CA GLN A 671 22.26 -13.43 6.66
C GLN A 671 23.36 -13.67 7.70
N GLN A 672 23.62 -14.92 8.10
CA GLN A 672 24.71 -15.28 9.01
C GLN A 672 26.10 -14.99 8.41
N SER A 673 26.25 -15.03 7.08
CA SER A 673 27.49 -14.59 6.41
C SER A 673 27.60 -13.05 6.30
N GLY A 674 26.66 -12.30 6.86
CA GLY A 674 26.66 -10.82 6.88
C GLY A 674 26.07 -10.18 5.63
N GLU A 675 25.41 -10.95 4.76
CA GLU A 675 24.79 -10.41 3.55
C GLU A 675 23.39 -9.87 3.83
N LYS A 676 23.06 -8.75 3.21
CA LYS A 676 21.69 -8.20 3.22
C LYS A 676 20.89 -8.81 2.08
N VAL A 677 19.83 -9.57 2.43
CA VAL A 677 19.10 -10.44 1.52
C VAL A 677 17.74 -9.86 1.17
N LEU A 678 17.46 -9.76 -0.13
CA LEU A 678 16.13 -9.55 -0.69
C LEU A 678 15.58 -10.88 -1.19
N MET A 679 14.45 -11.34 -0.68
CA MET A 679 13.68 -12.46 -1.23
C MET A 679 12.56 -11.93 -2.14
N VAL A 680 12.47 -12.50 -3.34
CA VAL A 680 11.40 -12.22 -4.30
C VAL A 680 10.68 -13.52 -4.61
N GLY A 681 9.42 -13.62 -4.22
CA GLY A 681 8.61 -14.84 -4.33
C GLY A 681 7.16 -14.56 -4.74
N ASP A 682 6.34 -15.60 -4.86
CA ASP A 682 4.91 -15.48 -5.18
C ASP A 682 4.04 -15.15 -3.95
N GLY A 683 4.64 -15.09 -2.78
CA GLY A 683 3.96 -14.76 -1.51
C GLY A 683 3.20 -15.90 -0.85
N LEU A 684 2.96 -16.98 -1.55
CA LEU A 684 2.15 -18.11 -1.08
C LEU A 684 3.02 -19.23 -0.49
N ASN A 685 3.95 -19.79 -1.28
CA ASN A 685 4.83 -20.88 -0.84
C ASN A 685 6.06 -20.39 -0.10
N ASP A 686 6.38 -19.12 -0.21
CA ASP A 686 7.62 -18.51 0.26
C ASP A 686 7.44 -17.61 1.49
N ALA A 687 6.26 -17.62 2.13
CA ALA A 687 5.93 -16.71 3.23
C ALA A 687 7.00 -16.72 4.35
N GLY A 688 7.50 -17.90 4.74
CA GLY A 688 8.58 -18.02 5.74
C GLY A 688 9.90 -17.41 5.27
N ALA A 689 10.28 -17.64 4.01
CA ALA A 689 11.50 -17.12 3.41
C ALA A 689 11.41 -15.59 3.18
N LEU A 690 10.23 -15.08 2.75
CA LEU A 690 9.96 -13.65 2.61
C LEU A 690 10.05 -12.92 3.95
N GLN A 691 9.50 -13.51 5.00
CA GLN A 691 9.51 -12.93 6.36
C GLN A 691 10.90 -12.97 6.99
N GLN A 692 11.70 -14.02 6.74
CA GLN A 692 13.05 -14.18 7.27
C GLN A 692 14.03 -13.22 6.60
N SER A 693 13.86 -12.89 5.32
CA SER A 693 14.76 -12.01 4.58
C SER A 693 14.78 -10.57 5.15
N ASP A 694 15.86 -9.81 4.88
CA ASP A 694 15.92 -8.39 5.28
C ASP A 694 14.85 -7.56 4.58
N VAL A 695 14.45 -7.96 3.37
CA VAL A 695 13.28 -7.45 2.65
C VAL A 695 12.63 -8.59 1.86
N GLY A 696 11.34 -8.80 2.05
CA GLY A 696 10.53 -9.73 1.27
C GLY A 696 9.63 -8.99 0.27
N ILE A 697 9.74 -9.30 -1.02
CA ILE A 697 8.87 -8.76 -2.07
C ILE A 697 8.03 -9.88 -2.67
N ALA A 698 6.72 -9.73 -2.60
CA ALA A 698 5.78 -10.63 -3.26
C ALA A 698 5.44 -10.15 -4.68
N ILE A 699 5.34 -11.08 -5.63
CA ILE A 699 4.86 -10.81 -6.98
C ILE A 699 3.39 -11.14 -7.06
N ALA A 700 2.57 -10.14 -7.38
CA ALA A 700 1.13 -10.29 -7.59
C ALA A 700 0.80 -10.16 -9.08
N GLU A 701 -0.06 -11.03 -9.61
CA GLU A 701 -0.57 -10.92 -10.98
C GLU A 701 -1.65 -9.84 -11.06
N ASP A 702 -2.40 -9.67 -9.99
CA ASP A 702 -3.48 -8.70 -9.86
C ASP A 702 -3.36 -7.93 -8.55
N ALA A 703 -3.78 -6.69 -8.51
CA ALA A 703 -3.69 -5.82 -7.33
C ALA A 703 -4.49 -6.33 -6.11
N SER A 704 -5.40 -7.29 -6.34
CA SER A 704 -6.19 -7.97 -5.30
C SER A 704 -5.45 -9.12 -4.59
N TYR A 705 -4.28 -9.54 -5.08
CA TYR A 705 -3.46 -10.56 -4.42
C TYR A 705 -2.55 -9.92 -3.37
N PHE A 706 -2.85 -10.19 -2.13
CA PHE A 706 -2.06 -9.73 -1.00
C PHE A 706 -1.37 -10.91 -0.29
N ALA A 707 -0.06 -10.80 -0.05
CA ALA A 707 0.70 -11.73 0.77
C ALA A 707 1.05 -11.05 2.11
N PRO A 708 0.48 -11.50 3.24
CA PRO A 708 0.66 -10.81 4.53
C PRO A 708 2.10 -10.86 5.06
N ALA A 709 2.93 -11.74 4.54
CA ALA A 709 4.30 -11.98 5.02
C ALA A 709 5.38 -11.18 4.27
N CYS A 710 5.04 -10.16 3.48
CA CYS A 710 6.01 -9.41 2.69
C CYS A 710 6.12 -7.94 3.09
N ASP A 711 7.29 -7.34 2.81
CA ASP A 711 7.56 -5.91 3.02
C ASP A 711 7.20 -5.06 1.80
N GLY A 712 7.01 -5.70 0.65
CA GLY A 712 6.61 -5.05 -0.57
C GLY A 712 5.91 -5.97 -1.57
N ILE A 713 5.12 -5.37 -2.46
CA ILE A 713 4.39 -6.06 -3.53
C ILE A 713 4.75 -5.40 -4.85
N VAL A 714 5.02 -6.22 -5.87
CA VAL A 714 5.26 -5.78 -7.24
C VAL A 714 4.29 -6.53 -8.17
N LEU A 715 3.63 -5.82 -9.08
CA LEU A 715 2.82 -6.45 -10.11
C LEU A 715 3.71 -7.21 -11.09
N GLY A 716 3.32 -8.41 -11.52
CA GLY A 716 4.13 -9.28 -12.35
C GLY A 716 4.68 -8.62 -13.62
N LYS A 717 3.89 -7.74 -14.26
CA LYS A 717 4.31 -6.94 -15.42
C LYS A 717 5.43 -5.94 -15.08
N GLN A 718 5.54 -5.51 -13.83
CA GLN A 718 6.46 -4.48 -13.37
C GLN A 718 7.72 -5.04 -12.70
N LEU A 719 7.83 -6.36 -12.58
CA LEU A 719 9.02 -7.06 -12.09
C LEU A 719 10.30 -6.66 -12.86
N LEU A 720 10.16 -6.38 -14.16
CA LEU A 720 11.26 -5.96 -15.01
C LEU A 720 11.91 -4.63 -14.60
N GLY A 721 11.24 -3.84 -13.74
CA GLY A 721 11.76 -2.61 -13.15
C GLY A 721 12.49 -2.80 -11.82
N LEU A 722 12.71 -4.04 -11.34
CA LEU A 722 13.27 -4.30 -10.02
C LEU A 722 14.66 -3.67 -9.81
N ASP A 723 15.52 -3.70 -10.82
CA ASP A 723 16.83 -3.06 -10.81
C ASP A 723 16.74 -1.53 -10.61
N GLN A 724 15.71 -0.92 -11.18
CA GLN A 724 15.42 0.51 -11.10
C GLN A 724 14.85 0.88 -9.73
N TYR A 725 13.99 0.05 -9.14
CA TYR A 725 13.49 0.26 -7.79
C TYR A 725 14.63 0.25 -6.76
N LEU A 726 15.55 -0.72 -6.88
CA LEU A 726 16.74 -0.80 -6.03
C LEU A 726 17.69 0.39 -6.23
N ALA A 727 17.88 0.83 -7.49
CA ALA A 727 18.68 2.01 -7.79
C ALA A 727 18.05 3.29 -7.22
N TYR A 728 16.72 3.41 -7.32
CA TYR A 728 15.99 4.53 -6.77
C TYR A 728 16.03 4.54 -5.23
N ALA A 729 15.86 3.39 -4.57
CA ALA A 729 15.96 3.28 -3.12
C ALA A 729 17.34 3.73 -2.60
N ARG A 730 18.43 3.28 -3.25
CA ARG A 730 19.81 3.74 -2.95
C ARG A 730 19.98 5.24 -3.15
N GLY A 731 19.42 5.78 -4.21
CA GLY A 731 19.45 7.23 -4.47
C GLY A 731 18.70 8.00 -3.40
N ALA A 732 17.51 7.54 -2.99
CA ALA A 732 16.72 8.16 -1.93
C ALA A 732 17.46 8.16 -0.57
N ALA A 733 18.12 7.06 -0.22
CA ALA A 733 18.96 6.98 0.98
C ALA A 733 20.13 8.00 0.94
N LYS A 734 20.77 8.17 -0.23
CA LYS A 734 21.82 9.20 -0.41
C LYS A 734 21.26 10.62 -0.29
N LEU A 735 20.06 10.88 -0.83
CA LEU A 735 19.40 12.18 -0.70
C LEU A 735 19.10 12.54 0.76
N VAL A 736 18.77 11.56 1.61
CA VAL A 736 18.65 11.78 3.06
C VAL A 736 20.00 12.27 3.64
N SER A 737 21.11 11.63 3.27
CA SER A 737 22.45 12.04 3.75
C SER A 737 22.82 13.45 3.28
N VAL A 738 22.50 13.81 2.03
CA VAL A 738 22.71 15.17 1.51
C VAL A 738 21.82 16.18 2.25
N GLY A 739 20.56 15.85 2.50
CA GLY A 739 19.66 16.69 3.29
C GLY A 739 20.17 16.93 4.72
N PHE A 740 20.73 15.91 5.37
CA PHE A 740 21.41 16.09 6.66
C PHE A 740 22.59 17.06 6.58
N LEU A 741 23.43 16.94 5.56
CA LEU A 741 24.57 17.85 5.35
C LEU A 741 24.09 19.30 5.17
N ILE A 742 23.03 19.53 4.38
CA ILE A 742 22.43 20.86 4.17
C ILE A 742 21.90 21.41 5.50
N ALA A 743 21.18 20.60 6.28
CA ALA A 743 20.64 21.03 7.57
C ALA A 743 21.73 21.39 8.58
N VAL A 744 22.79 20.59 8.66
CA VAL A 744 23.94 20.88 9.55
C VAL A 744 24.65 22.16 9.10
N LEU A 745 24.89 22.33 7.81
CA LEU A 745 25.53 23.53 7.26
C LEU A 745 24.71 24.79 7.57
N TYR A 746 23.39 24.73 7.39
CA TYR A 746 22.49 25.82 7.72
C TYR A 746 22.59 26.20 9.22
N ASN A 747 22.55 25.18 10.11
CA ASN A 747 22.64 25.42 11.55
C ASN A 747 24.02 26.00 11.95
N VAL A 748 25.13 25.52 11.37
CA VAL A 748 26.47 26.06 11.64
C VAL A 748 26.58 27.54 11.22
N ILE A 749 26.07 27.88 10.04
CA ILE A 749 26.06 29.27 9.55
C ILE A 749 25.17 30.13 10.47
N GLY A 750 23.95 29.69 10.77
CA GLY A 750 23.03 30.41 11.65
C GLY A 750 23.60 30.66 13.05
N LEU A 751 24.20 29.62 13.67
CA LEU A 751 24.91 29.75 14.97
C LEU A 751 26.06 30.72 14.91
N SER A 752 26.85 30.75 13.83
CA SER A 752 27.95 31.69 13.70
C SER A 752 27.51 33.16 13.70
N PHE A 753 26.38 33.44 13.05
CA PHE A 753 25.76 34.78 13.04
C PHE A 753 25.09 35.10 14.38
N ALA A 754 24.43 34.12 15.02
CA ALA A 754 23.79 34.30 16.33
C ALA A 754 24.84 34.64 17.41
N LEU A 755 25.96 33.90 17.49
CA LEU A 755 27.03 34.11 18.45
C LEU A 755 27.73 35.47 18.28
N ARG A 756 27.79 36.00 17.05
CA ARG A 756 28.29 37.35 16.77
C ARG A 756 27.30 38.45 17.17
N GLY A 757 26.10 38.10 17.63
CA GLY A 757 25.06 39.06 17.98
C GLY A 757 24.45 39.79 16.77
N ALA A 758 24.59 39.21 15.58
CA ALA A 758 24.05 39.76 14.32
C ALA A 758 22.58 39.37 14.06
N LEU A 759 22.03 38.44 14.83
CA LEU A 759 20.67 37.98 14.71
C LEU A 759 19.81 38.36 15.92
N THR A 760 18.69 38.99 15.68
CA THR A 760 17.66 39.19 16.70
C THR A 760 16.80 37.92 16.89
N PRO A 761 16.16 37.75 18.07
CA PRO A 761 15.25 36.61 18.29
C PRO A 761 14.13 36.52 17.26
N LEU A 762 13.59 37.65 16.79
CA LEU A 762 12.54 37.70 15.74
C LEU A 762 13.05 37.18 14.40
N VAL A 763 14.25 37.61 13.98
CA VAL A 763 14.84 37.12 12.70
C VAL A 763 15.13 35.63 12.78
N THR A 764 15.63 35.13 13.91
CA THR A 764 15.89 33.71 14.11
C THR A 764 14.58 32.89 14.07
N ALA A 765 13.49 33.44 14.62
CA ALA A 765 12.16 32.83 14.59
C ALA A 765 11.59 32.68 13.15
N ILE A 766 11.94 33.56 12.25
CA ILE A 766 11.56 33.51 10.81
C ILE A 766 12.49 32.55 10.06
N LEU A 767 13.78 32.58 10.33
CA LEU A 767 14.76 31.73 9.62
C LEU A 767 14.56 30.24 9.93
N MET A 768 14.13 29.88 11.13
CA MET A 768 13.92 28.49 11.54
C MET A 768 12.85 27.76 10.69
N PRO A 769 11.59 28.22 10.54
CA PRO A 769 10.63 27.60 9.64
C PRO A 769 11.09 27.61 8.17
N LEU A 770 11.80 28.66 7.75
CA LEU A 770 12.30 28.79 6.39
C LEU A 770 13.35 27.71 6.06
N SER A 771 14.21 27.35 7.02
CA SER A 771 15.16 26.24 6.86
C SER A 771 14.44 24.89 6.70
N SER A 772 13.40 24.64 7.49
CA SER A 772 12.59 23.43 7.38
C SER A 772 11.87 23.37 6.05
N LEU A 773 11.30 24.48 5.59
CA LEU A 773 10.60 24.59 4.31
C LEU A 773 11.54 24.36 3.12
N SER A 774 12.75 24.93 3.17
CA SER A 774 13.77 24.74 2.12
C SER A 774 14.21 23.28 2.02
N LEU A 775 14.35 22.60 3.17
CA LEU A 775 14.72 21.18 3.20
C LEU A 775 13.57 20.28 2.68
N ILE A 776 12.31 20.58 3.04
CA ILE A 776 11.13 19.90 2.47
C ILE A 776 11.10 20.09 0.95
N GLY A 777 11.30 21.31 0.48
CA GLY A 777 11.40 21.61 -0.96
C GLY A 777 12.52 20.82 -1.64
N PHE A 778 13.72 20.78 -1.03
CA PHE A 778 14.83 19.97 -1.49
C PHE A 778 14.44 18.48 -1.58
N ALA A 779 13.85 17.91 -0.52
CA ALA A 779 13.44 16.49 -0.49
C ALA A 779 12.44 16.16 -1.60
N LEU A 780 11.42 16.99 -1.80
CA LEU A 780 10.40 16.80 -2.82
C LEU A 780 10.97 16.93 -4.23
N VAL A 781 11.72 18.00 -4.50
CA VAL A 781 12.28 18.27 -5.84
C VAL A 781 13.34 17.24 -6.21
N SER A 782 14.27 16.92 -5.30
CA SER A 782 15.36 15.98 -5.59
C SER A 782 14.89 14.56 -5.83
N THR A 783 13.91 14.08 -5.04
CA THR A 783 13.32 12.74 -5.23
C THR A 783 12.52 12.66 -6.55
N GLN A 784 11.79 13.73 -6.91
CA GLN A 784 11.08 13.81 -8.18
C GLN A 784 12.04 13.87 -9.37
N LEU A 785 13.08 14.70 -9.29
CA LEU A 785 14.10 14.82 -10.33
C LEU A 785 14.83 13.49 -10.54
N MET A 786 15.20 12.81 -9.45
CA MET A 786 15.82 11.50 -9.51
C MET A 786 14.90 10.47 -10.19
N ALA A 787 13.60 10.50 -9.89
CA ALA A 787 12.62 9.66 -10.56
C ALA A 787 12.50 9.97 -12.05
N TYR A 788 12.65 11.22 -12.46
CA TYR A 788 12.62 11.63 -13.87
C TYR A 788 13.88 11.19 -14.62
N LEU A 789 15.04 11.24 -13.99
CA LEU A 789 16.33 10.90 -14.60
C LEU A 789 16.58 9.40 -14.72
N LEU A 790 15.92 8.56 -13.93
CA LEU A 790 16.04 7.12 -14.06
C LEU A 790 15.29 6.61 -15.29
N PRO A 791 15.92 5.77 -16.12
CA PRO A 791 15.28 5.17 -17.29
C PRO A 791 14.29 4.08 -16.82
N TRP A 792 13.12 4.47 -16.34
CA TRP A 792 12.04 3.52 -16.07
C TRP A 792 11.65 2.86 -17.39
N GLY A 793 11.72 1.53 -17.44
CA GLY A 793 11.30 0.76 -18.62
C GLY A 793 9.92 1.24 -19.09
N ASP A 794 9.74 1.24 -20.40
CA ASP A 794 8.58 1.84 -21.08
C ASP A 794 7.28 1.59 -20.32
N LYS A 795 6.53 2.67 -20.16
CA LYS A 795 5.11 2.60 -19.80
C LYS A 795 4.40 1.85 -20.94
N SER A 796 4.33 0.53 -20.85
CA SER A 796 3.28 -0.18 -21.57
C SER A 796 1.96 0.25 -20.91
N HIS A 797 1.29 1.18 -21.57
CA HIS A 797 -0.08 1.60 -21.29
C HIS A 797 -1.01 0.40 -21.22
#